data_316278977302e37b699a57df689b6fce
#
_entry.id   316278977302e37b699a57df689b6fce
#
_cell.length_a   1.000
_cell.length_b   1.000
_cell.length_c   1.000
_cell.angle_alpha   90.00
_cell.angle_beta   90.00
_cell.angle_gamma   90.00
#
_symmetry.space_group_name_H-M   'P 1'
#
loop_
_entity.id
_entity.type
_entity.pdbx_description
1 polymer ?
#
loop_
_entity_poly.entity_id
_entity_poly.type
_entity_poly.pdbx_seq_one_letter_code
_entity_poly.pdbx_strand_id
1 'polypeptide(L)'
;MTKKIILGLMVTLLIGCQPTKDKTPELSINFEKITLDNGLDVVFHIDRSDPVVAVELMAHVGSGREIEGRTGFAHLFEHLLFLESENLGKGGLDKMSARIGGSGANGSTSRDRTNYLQTVPSDALEKMIWAEADKLGWFINTVTDPVLAKEKQVVKNEKRQSVDNRPYGFNQQIIDRNLYPKNHPYNWQVIGSLEDLQNATLEDVKTFFKKWYVPNNSTLVLSGDINVEQAKKWVHKYFDEIPKGEEITPLKKEAGFVAESKSLYYEDNFARLPLLTMVWPTAELYHEDSYALDVLSEYLTSGKEAPFNKILIDDLKLTSYVGMGSYTSEVAGQMQLSVRAFNNTKLDDVKNGIESAFTEFEKNGIPQKDLDRIKAGQETGFYSSLSSVLGKGTRLASYNTYTGDPGFVTKDIKRTLAVTSKDVMNVFNKYIKGKNYIATSFVPRNGKELALTGATEAIIKEEKIVIGAEENFDASIVAKYEKTPSTFDRSIEPNYGPTPVAKVPTVWESKLENGLKVFGIESDEVPLVQFNIVIDGGQLVESMNKLGVANLTADLLEKGTKNKTVSQLEDALAQLGASGSFSAGKESIKISGTTLAKNYNATLALVKEMLLEPRWDETEFELLKKRAISNLRQQEASPRSVAQNAYNELIYGKDNIRSKNVLGSIASVNSITIDDLKSYYDNYISPSVAKMHVVGDISKDVVLESIKDLSQNWAAKEVTIPAYKTPEPPNKSTVYFYDIPNAKQSQLRFGSPALAFNDADYFPASVMNYRLGGGGFASQLTQQLREGKGYTYGIRSSFSGGKEKGSFTISSGVRSNVTLEASQLIKQILANYGENYNEKDLATSKGFLIKSNTRAFETMGAKLRMLQNISNYGLKADYMSDREKIVNNMTIERIQELANKYVDPNKMIWFVAGDAKTQLKRMVQLGFGKPVLLNETEIPIKD
;
A
#
# COMPACT_ATOMS: atom_id res chain seq x y z
N MET A 1 53.68 44.02 70.34
CA MET A 1 52.49 44.89 70.32
C MET A 1 52.22 45.21 68.87
N THR A 2 51.36 44.65 68.18
CA THR A 2 50.73 45.12 66.96
C THR A 2 49.99 43.97 66.35
N LYS A 3 48.68 44.01 66.51
CA LYS A 3 47.77 43.01 65.91
C LYS A 3 47.64 43.23 64.39
N LYS A 4 47.96 42.23 63.60
CA LYS A 4 47.60 42.19 62.14
C LYS A 4 46.25 41.54 61.95
N ILE A 5 45.32 42.29 61.41
CA ILE A 5 43.98 41.84 60.95
C ILE A 5 44.16 41.26 59.56
N ILE A 6 43.85 39.98 59.38
CA ILE A 6 43.78 39.33 58.06
C ILE A 6 42.33 39.43 57.57
N LEU A 7 42.12 40.20 56.49
CA LEU A 7 40.85 40.31 55.79
C LEU A 7 40.73 39.14 54.79
N GLY A 8 39.87 38.20 55.06
CA GLY A 8 39.61 37.08 54.15
C GLY A 8 38.62 37.50 53.04
N LEU A 9 39.10 37.48 51.80
CA LEU A 9 38.26 37.67 50.61
C LEU A 9 37.50 36.38 50.31
N MET A 10 36.19 36.36 50.50
CA MET A 10 35.32 35.29 50.11
C MET A 10 34.96 35.53 48.61
N VAL A 11 35.57 34.81 47.69
CA VAL A 11 35.20 34.79 46.28
C VAL A 11 34.06 33.79 46.11
N THR A 12 32.86 34.29 45.93
CA THR A 12 31.64 33.48 45.57
C THR A 12 31.75 33.12 44.08
N LEU A 13 32.10 31.86 43.77
CA LEU A 13 31.96 31.30 42.43
C LEU A 13 30.48 31.16 42.11
N LEU A 14 29.92 32.09 41.36
CA LEU A 14 28.67 31.90 40.61
C LEU A 14 28.93 30.91 39.46
N ILE A 15 28.66 29.65 39.68
CA ILE A 15 28.54 28.66 38.61
C ILE A 15 27.21 29.00 37.88
N GLY A 16 27.34 29.76 36.80
CA GLY A 16 26.24 29.94 35.84
C GLY A 16 25.97 28.58 35.17
N CYS A 17 24.88 27.95 35.51
CA CYS A 17 24.27 26.91 34.66
C CYS A 17 23.90 27.59 33.34
N GLN A 18 24.75 27.49 32.33
CA GLN A 18 24.30 27.65 30.97
C GLN A 18 23.34 26.45 30.68
N PRO A 19 22.15 26.70 30.14
CA PRO A 19 21.36 25.60 29.64
C PRO A 19 22.17 24.92 28.55
N THR A 20 22.51 23.66 28.77
CA THR A 20 23.00 22.78 27.72
C THR A 20 21.92 22.84 26.62
N LYS A 21 22.26 23.45 25.49
CA LYS A 21 21.47 23.25 24.28
C LYS A 21 21.43 21.73 24.09
N ASP A 22 20.28 21.13 24.32
CA ASP A 22 20.01 19.79 23.89
C ASP A 22 20.37 19.75 22.41
N LYS A 23 21.48 19.10 22.07
CA LYS A 23 21.79 18.77 20.69
C LYS A 23 20.73 17.76 20.30
N THR A 24 19.73 18.20 19.57
CA THR A 24 18.85 17.29 18.84
C THR A 24 19.79 16.28 18.15
N PRO A 25 19.61 14.97 18.34
CA PRO A 25 20.47 13.97 17.71
C PRO A 25 20.51 14.25 16.20
N GLU A 26 21.71 14.29 15.64
CA GLU A 26 21.84 14.49 14.19
C GLU A 26 21.16 13.31 13.50
N LEU A 27 20.14 13.59 12.69
CA LEU A 27 19.37 12.60 11.93
C LEU A 27 20.31 11.94 10.91
N SER A 28 20.80 10.76 11.24
CA SER A 28 21.72 9.98 10.41
C SER A 28 21.39 8.49 10.49
N ILE A 29 21.69 7.76 9.44
CA ILE A 29 21.68 6.30 9.42
C ILE A 29 23.16 5.87 9.37
N ASN A 30 23.62 5.12 10.36
CA ASN A 30 24.98 4.59 10.35
C ASN A 30 25.08 3.49 9.29
N PHE A 31 26.13 3.55 8.47
CA PHE A 31 26.37 2.56 7.44
C PHE A 31 27.87 2.36 7.20
N GLU A 32 28.19 1.23 6.57
CA GLU A 32 29.49 0.98 5.96
C GLU A 32 29.26 0.71 4.46
N LYS A 33 30.10 1.28 3.58
CA LYS A 33 30.01 1.06 2.13
C LYS A 33 31.34 0.47 1.63
N ILE A 34 31.25 -0.56 0.79
CA ILE A 34 32.36 -1.05 -0.03
C ILE A 34 31.95 -1.04 -1.50
N THR A 35 32.93 -0.99 -2.39
CA THR A 35 32.71 -1.19 -3.83
C THR A 35 33.60 -2.35 -4.27
N LEU A 36 33.00 -3.39 -4.89
CA LEU A 36 33.74 -4.51 -5.41
C LEU A 36 34.53 -4.14 -6.68
N ASP A 37 35.50 -4.95 -7.08
CA ASP A 37 36.32 -4.73 -8.28
C ASP A 37 35.47 -4.69 -9.57
N ASN A 38 34.36 -5.40 -9.61
CA ASN A 38 33.40 -5.36 -10.70
C ASN A 38 32.46 -4.15 -10.66
N GLY A 39 32.61 -3.25 -9.68
CA GLY A 39 31.89 -1.99 -9.57
C GLY A 39 30.56 -2.08 -8.79
N LEU A 40 30.20 -3.23 -8.20
CA LEU A 40 29.01 -3.33 -7.35
C LEU A 40 29.23 -2.54 -6.05
N ASP A 41 28.36 -1.59 -5.78
CA ASP A 41 28.29 -0.92 -4.48
C ASP A 41 27.52 -1.80 -3.48
N VAL A 42 28.11 -1.99 -2.30
CA VAL A 42 27.46 -2.73 -1.20
C VAL A 42 27.42 -1.87 0.05
N VAL A 43 26.23 -1.71 0.61
CA VAL A 43 25.98 -0.90 1.81
C VAL A 43 25.47 -1.78 2.93
N PHE A 44 26.10 -1.68 4.10
CA PHE A 44 25.75 -2.42 5.31
C PHE A 44 25.23 -1.46 6.37
N HIS A 45 24.09 -1.80 6.97
CA HIS A 45 23.54 -1.12 8.14
C HIS A 45 23.25 -2.14 9.25
N ILE A 46 23.81 -1.89 10.44
CA ILE A 46 23.62 -2.78 11.60
C ILE A 46 22.41 -2.29 12.42
N ASP A 47 21.42 -3.15 12.56
CA ASP A 47 20.29 -2.98 13.46
C ASP A 47 19.95 -4.32 14.10
N ARG A 48 20.12 -4.43 15.43
CA ARG A 48 19.92 -5.65 16.21
C ARG A 48 18.65 -5.65 17.04
N SER A 49 17.70 -4.75 16.72
CA SER A 49 16.41 -4.66 17.42
C SER A 49 15.64 -5.97 17.29
N ASP A 50 15.58 -6.52 16.09
CA ASP A 50 14.97 -7.80 15.76
C ASP A 50 15.95 -8.70 14.98
N PRO A 51 15.80 -10.04 15.06
CA PRO A 51 16.71 -10.98 14.40
C PRO A 51 16.39 -11.16 12.91
N VAL A 52 16.35 -10.07 12.17
CA VAL A 52 15.98 -10.02 10.76
C VAL A 52 16.93 -9.14 9.96
N VAL A 53 16.99 -9.38 8.65
CA VAL A 53 17.79 -8.58 7.71
C VAL A 53 16.94 -8.24 6.49
N ALA A 54 16.88 -6.96 6.14
CA ALA A 54 16.40 -6.52 4.84
C ALA A 54 17.55 -6.65 3.82
N VAL A 55 17.24 -7.28 2.70
CA VAL A 55 18.15 -7.43 1.56
C VAL A 55 17.49 -6.74 0.38
N GLU A 56 18.18 -5.76 -0.20
CA GLU A 56 17.71 -5.02 -1.37
C GLU A 56 18.79 -4.93 -2.43
N LEU A 57 18.48 -5.42 -3.63
CA LEU A 57 19.27 -5.21 -4.84
C LEU A 57 18.56 -4.16 -5.69
N MET A 58 19.19 -3.01 -5.91
CA MET A 58 18.66 -1.91 -6.71
C MET A 58 19.51 -1.73 -7.96
N ALA A 59 18.92 -1.96 -9.14
CA ALA A 59 19.53 -1.66 -10.42
C ALA A 59 19.13 -0.25 -10.89
N HIS A 60 20.10 0.57 -11.28
CA HIS A 60 19.89 1.93 -11.78
C HIS A 60 19.39 1.92 -13.23
N VAL A 61 18.27 1.22 -13.42
CA VAL A 61 17.57 1.05 -14.69
C VAL A 61 16.07 1.04 -14.48
N GLY A 62 15.37 1.93 -15.16
CA GLY A 62 13.93 2.01 -15.21
C GLY A 62 13.46 2.27 -16.63
N SER A 63 12.20 2.63 -16.82
CA SER A 63 11.63 2.88 -18.13
C SER A 63 12.32 4.04 -18.87
N GLY A 64 13.00 4.94 -18.17
CA GLY A 64 13.79 6.00 -18.77
C GLY A 64 15.01 5.53 -19.59
N ARG A 65 15.42 4.27 -19.46
CA ARG A 65 16.50 3.66 -20.25
C ARG A 65 16.00 2.90 -21.48
N GLU A 66 14.70 2.85 -21.68
CA GLU A 66 14.05 2.24 -22.84
C GLU A 66 14.08 3.17 -24.06
N ILE A 67 13.62 2.68 -25.19
CA ILE A 67 13.48 3.45 -26.41
C ILE A 67 12.05 3.33 -26.96
N GLU A 68 11.61 4.30 -27.75
CA GLU A 68 10.30 4.26 -28.41
C GLU A 68 10.13 2.98 -29.24
N GLY A 69 8.99 2.31 -29.13
CA GLY A 69 8.70 1.02 -29.75
C GLY A 69 9.28 -0.19 -29.01
N ARG A 70 9.96 0.04 -27.87
CA ARG A 70 10.52 -0.99 -26.99
C ARG A 70 10.30 -0.59 -25.53
N THR A 71 9.05 -0.24 -25.15
CA THR A 71 8.67 0.23 -23.81
C THR A 71 8.13 -0.91 -22.94
N GLY A 72 8.31 -0.82 -21.62
CA GLY A 72 7.89 -1.81 -20.64
C GLY A 72 8.94 -2.88 -20.32
N PHE A 73 10.17 -2.77 -20.82
CA PHE A 73 11.22 -3.77 -20.61
C PHE A 73 11.74 -3.80 -19.19
N ALA A 74 11.99 -2.65 -18.58
CA ALA A 74 12.44 -2.57 -17.19
C ALA A 74 11.42 -3.22 -16.24
N HIS A 75 10.13 -2.97 -16.46
CA HIS A 75 9.06 -3.58 -15.70
C HIS A 75 8.91 -5.09 -16.00
N LEU A 76 9.10 -5.50 -17.25
CA LEU A 76 9.14 -6.92 -17.62
C LEU A 76 10.28 -7.64 -16.89
N PHE A 77 11.45 -7.00 -16.70
CA PHE A 77 12.56 -7.57 -15.94
C PHE A 77 12.29 -7.62 -14.44
N GLU A 78 11.52 -6.67 -13.88
CA GLU A 78 11.03 -6.82 -12.49
C GLU A 78 10.34 -8.18 -12.33
N HIS A 79 9.47 -8.57 -13.25
CA HIS A 79 8.78 -9.86 -13.22
C HIS A 79 9.71 -11.05 -13.46
N LEU A 80 10.50 -10.99 -14.53
CA LEU A 80 11.34 -12.10 -14.95
C LEU A 80 12.36 -12.52 -13.87
N LEU A 81 12.98 -11.57 -13.17
CA LEU A 81 14.00 -11.82 -12.15
C LEU A 81 13.45 -12.48 -10.85
N PHE A 82 12.13 -12.64 -10.72
CA PHE A 82 11.53 -13.45 -9.66
C PHE A 82 11.33 -14.92 -10.05
N LEU A 83 11.37 -15.26 -11.34
CA LEU A 83 10.95 -16.59 -11.80
C LEU A 83 11.97 -17.67 -11.51
N GLU A 84 13.15 -17.58 -12.08
CA GLU A 84 14.18 -18.63 -11.93
C GLU A 84 15.59 -18.10 -12.14
N SER A 85 16.55 -18.87 -11.68
CA SER A 85 17.96 -18.74 -12.11
C SER A 85 18.49 -20.11 -12.46
N GLU A 86 19.68 -20.16 -13.09
CA GLU A 86 20.34 -21.41 -13.49
C GLU A 86 20.61 -22.34 -12.31
N ASN A 87 20.74 -21.80 -11.10
CA ASN A 87 21.12 -22.55 -9.90
C ASN A 87 19.93 -22.81 -8.96
N LEU A 88 18.96 -21.87 -8.86
CA LEU A 88 17.76 -22.04 -8.04
C LEU A 88 16.64 -22.80 -8.78
N GLY A 89 16.71 -22.88 -10.11
CA GLY A 89 15.73 -23.53 -10.94
C GLY A 89 14.37 -22.82 -10.98
N LYS A 90 13.41 -23.44 -11.66
CA LYS A 90 12.10 -22.87 -11.97
C LYS A 90 11.31 -22.45 -10.72
N GLY A 91 10.97 -21.15 -10.64
CA GLY A 91 10.30 -20.52 -9.50
C GLY A 91 11.16 -20.58 -8.23
N GLY A 92 12.49 -20.66 -8.38
CA GLY A 92 13.39 -20.88 -7.25
C GLY A 92 13.45 -19.70 -6.30
N LEU A 93 13.49 -18.49 -6.83
CA LEU A 93 13.55 -17.25 -6.02
C LEU A 93 12.28 -17.05 -5.19
N ASP A 94 11.11 -17.15 -5.80
CA ASP A 94 9.84 -17.01 -5.11
C ASP A 94 9.61 -18.08 -4.05
N LYS A 95 9.93 -19.33 -4.39
CA LYS A 95 9.78 -20.46 -3.48
C LYS A 95 10.78 -20.37 -2.33
N MET A 96 11.98 -19.82 -2.58
CA MET A 96 12.99 -19.64 -1.54
C MET A 96 12.51 -18.66 -0.48
N SER A 97 12.08 -17.46 -0.87
CA SER A 97 11.60 -16.44 0.07
C SER A 97 10.50 -16.99 1.00
N ALA A 98 9.55 -17.75 0.45
CA ALA A 98 8.53 -18.43 1.24
C ALA A 98 9.12 -19.48 2.20
N ARG A 99 10.06 -20.31 1.72
CA ARG A 99 10.63 -21.43 2.50
C ARG A 99 11.50 -20.95 3.66
N ILE A 100 12.23 -19.86 3.48
CA ILE A 100 13.11 -19.29 4.51
C ILE A 100 12.40 -18.37 5.51
N GLY A 101 11.10 -18.18 5.43
CA GLY A 101 10.33 -17.30 6.33
C GLY A 101 10.43 -15.82 6.00
N GLY A 102 10.82 -15.47 4.78
CA GLY A 102 10.92 -14.11 4.29
C GLY A 102 9.56 -13.39 4.18
N SER A 103 9.59 -12.08 3.96
CA SER A 103 8.38 -11.25 3.78
C SER A 103 7.61 -11.53 2.48
N GLY A 104 8.13 -12.41 1.64
CA GLY A 104 7.81 -12.55 0.24
C GLY A 104 8.74 -11.67 -0.58
N ALA A 105 9.22 -12.21 -1.71
CA ALA A 105 9.99 -11.43 -2.65
C ALA A 105 9.08 -10.34 -3.24
N ASN A 106 9.58 -9.12 -3.32
CA ASN A 106 8.87 -7.98 -3.90
C ASN A 106 9.84 -7.11 -4.71
N GLY A 107 9.30 -6.37 -5.65
CA GLY A 107 10.04 -5.43 -6.47
C GLY A 107 9.18 -4.25 -6.86
N SER A 108 9.82 -3.25 -7.40
CA SER A 108 9.14 -2.15 -8.05
C SER A 108 10.01 -1.51 -9.13
N THR A 109 9.36 -1.06 -10.18
CA THR A 109 10.02 -0.33 -11.27
C THR A 109 9.52 1.11 -11.31
N SER A 110 10.43 2.04 -11.43
CA SER A 110 10.15 3.45 -11.68
C SER A 110 10.68 3.86 -13.07
N ARG A 111 10.68 5.15 -13.34
CA ARG A 111 11.32 5.70 -14.53
C ARG A 111 12.84 5.50 -14.52
N ASP A 112 13.46 5.41 -13.33
CA ASP A 112 14.90 5.51 -13.16
C ASP A 112 15.55 4.28 -12.55
N ARG A 113 14.80 3.44 -11.82
CA ARG A 113 15.34 2.28 -11.13
C ARG A 113 14.38 1.11 -11.10
N THR A 114 14.93 -0.10 -10.99
CA THR A 114 14.21 -1.33 -10.63
C THR A 114 14.87 -1.92 -9.37
N ASN A 115 14.08 -2.22 -8.34
CA ASN A 115 14.61 -2.83 -7.13
C ASN A 115 13.93 -4.17 -6.81
N TYR A 116 14.67 -5.00 -6.08
CA TYR A 116 14.25 -6.31 -5.57
C TYR A 116 14.54 -6.31 -4.09
N LEU A 117 13.52 -6.54 -3.28
CA LEU A 117 13.61 -6.35 -1.83
C LEU A 117 12.83 -7.40 -1.04
N GLN A 118 13.35 -7.74 0.11
CA GLN A 118 12.72 -8.62 1.09
C GLN A 118 13.37 -8.51 2.45
N THR A 119 12.61 -8.83 3.49
CA THR A 119 13.13 -9.00 4.85
C THR A 119 13.11 -10.49 5.20
N VAL A 120 14.23 -11.01 5.65
CA VAL A 120 14.42 -12.42 5.97
C VAL A 120 14.92 -12.61 7.40
N PRO A 121 14.71 -13.77 8.03
CA PRO A 121 15.40 -14.13 9.27
C PRO A 121 16.92 -14.06 9.11
N SER A 122 17.64 -13.60 10.11
CA SER A 122 19.10 -13.39 10.03
C SER A 122 19.90 -14.67 9.72
N ASP A 123 19.38 -15.86 10.05
CA ASP A 123 19.99 -17.16 9.69
C ASP A 123 19.95 -17.49 8.20
N ALA A 124 19.09 -16.78 7.44
CA ALA A 124 18.94 -16.99 6.00
C ALA A 124 19.72 -15.98 5.14
N LEU A 125 20.53 -15.09 5.75
CA LEU A 125 21.21 -14.02 5.03
C LEU A 125 22.15 -14.53 3.92
N GLU A 126 22.99 -15.56 4.18
CA GLU A 126 23.87 -16.11 3.14
C GLU A 126 23.10 -16.64 1.94
N LYS A 127 21.94 -17.31 2.20
CA LYS A 127 21.05 -17.80 1.14
C LYS A 127 20.54 -16.67 0.25
N MET A 128 20.19 -15.53 0.87
CA MET A 128 19.69 -14.39 0.11
C MET A 128 20.79 -13.67 -0.68
N ILE A 129 21.98 -13.50 -0.13
CA ILE A 129 23.13 -12.95 -0.86
C ILE A 129 23.45 -13.83 -2.08
N TRP A 130 23.45 -15.15 -1.93
CA TRP A 130 23.62 -16.10 -3.02
C TRP A 130 22.52 -15.96 -4.09
N ALA A 131 21.25 -15.85 -3.67
CA ALA A 131 20.12 -15.73 -4.59
C ALA A 131 20.11 -14.38 -5.34
N GLU A 132 20.48 -13.28 -4.65
CA GLU A 132 20.58 -11.96 -5.29
C GLU A 132 21.75 -11.90 -6.30
N ALA A 133 22.87 -12.58 -6.02
CA ALA A 133 23.97 -12.69 -6.99
C ALA A 133 23.55 -13.43 -8.26
N ASP A 134 22.74 -14.48 -8.12
CA ASP A 134 22.22 -15.24 -9.27
C ASP A 134 21.37 -14.39 -10.21
N LYS A 135 20.66 -13.36 -9.71
CA LYS A 135 19.88 -12.42 -10.54
C LYS A 135 20.75 -11.65 -11.53
N LEU A 136 22.00 -11.32 -11.16
CA LEU A 136 22.89 -10.59 -12.05
C LEU A 136 23.76 -11.51 -12.92
N GLY A 137 24.22 -12.66 -12.35
CA GLY A 137 25.23 -13.48 -13.01
C GLY A 137 24.69 -14.75 -13.70
N TRP A 138 23.61 -15.35 -13.20
CA TRP A 138 23.14 -16.68 -13.64
C TRP A 138 21.62 -16.72 -13.96
N PHE A 139 21.11 -15.64 -14.50
CA PHE A 139 19.67 -15.51 -14.76
C PHE A 139 19.33 -15.56 -16.26
N ILE A 140 20.01 -14.78 -17.10
CA ILE A 140 19.51 -14.41 -18.42
C ILE A 140 19.31 -15.60 -19.39
N ASN A 141 20.08 -16.67 -19.18
CA ASN A 141 19.95 -17.88 -20.00
C ASN A 141 18.65 -18.65 -19.72
N THR A 142 18.04 -18.46 -18.54
CA THR A 142 16.75 -19.08 -18.20
C THR A 142 15.57 -18.44 -18.94
N VAL A 143 15.75 -17.24 -19.47
CA VAL A 143 14.72 -16.56 -20.28
C VAL A 143 14.70 -17.12 -21.68
N THR A 144 13.65 -17.88 -21.99
CA THR A 144 13.40 -18.51 -23.28
C THR A 144 12.12 -17.96 -23.91
N ASP A 145 11.86 -18.24 -25.19
CA ASP A 145 10.64 -17.78 -25.86
C ASP A 145 9.34 -18.17 -25.12
N PRO A 146 9.17 -19.41 -24.60
CA PRO A 146 7.98 -19.75 -23.82
C PRO A 146 7.86 -18.97 -22.50
N VAL A 147 8.97 -18.77 -21.78
CA VAL A 147 8.99 -17.97 -20.55
C VAL A 147 8.64 -16.52 -20.83
N LEU A 148 9.26 -15.94 -21.86
CA LEU A 148 8.98 -14.57 -22.28
C LEU A 148 7.53 -14.39 -22.74
N ALA A 149 7.01 -15.30 -23.57
CA ALA A 149 5.64 -15.23 -24.08
C ALA A 149 4.62 -15.25 -22.92
N LYS A 150 4.82 -16.14 -21.93
CA LYS A 150 4.00 -16.23 -20.73
C LYS A 150 4.07 -14.92 -19.92
N GLU A 151 5.27 -14.43 -19.61
CA GLU A 151 5.43 -13.26 -18.74
C GLU A 151 4.89 -11.98 -19.37
N LYS A 152 4.98 -11.83 -20.68
CA LYS A 152 4.29 -10.78 -21.42
C LYS A 152 2.77 -10.78 -21.11
N GLN A 153 2.14 -11.95 -20.99
CA GLN A 153 0.71 -12.02 -20.65
C GLN A 153 0.43 -11.61 -19.22
N VAL A 154 1.33 -11.92 -18.29
CA VAL A 154 1.22 -11.47 -16.88
C VAL A 154 1.28 -9.94 -16.81
N VAL A 155 2.28 -9.31 -17.44
CA VAL A 155 2.42 -7.84 -17.49
C VAL A 155 1.22 -7.19 -18.19
N LYS A 156 0.73 -7.77 -19.30
CA LYS A 156 -0.50 -7.29 -19.96
C LYS A 156 -1.72 -7.38 -19.05
N ASN A 157 -1.83 -8.44 -18.22
CA ASN A 157 -2.93 -8.56 -17.25
C ASN A 157 -2.83 -7.51 -16.16
N GLU A 158 -1.63 -7.18 -15.74
CA GLU A 158 -1.41 -6.09 -14.79
C GLU A 158 -1.82 -4.75 -15.39
N LYS A 159 -1.43 -4.45 -16.63
CA LYS A 159 -1.87 -3.23 -17.31
C LYS A 159 -3.39 -3.15 -17.40
N ARG A 160 -4.07 -4.25 -17.73
CA ARG A 160 -5.55 -4.30 -17.74
C ARG A 160 -6.12 -3.99 -16.34
N GLN A 161 -5.50 -4.52 -15.29
CA GLN A 161 -5.95 -4.32 -13.91
C GLN A 161 -5.66 -2.92 -13.40
N SER A 162 -4.48 -2.38 -13.70
CA SER A 162 -3.98 -1.12 -13.12
C SER A 162 -4.31 0.11 -13.98
N VAL A 163 -4.60 -0.07 -15.27
CA VAL A 163 -4.86 1.02 -16.22
C VAL A 163 -6.22 0.82 -16.90
N ASP A 164 -6.38 -0.21 -17.74
CA ASP A 164 -7.46 -0.30 -18.72
C ASP A 164 -8.84 -0.53 -18.07
N ASN A 165 -8.90 -1.11 -16.87
CA ASN A 165 -10.13 -1.49 -16.14
C ASN A 165 -10.38 -0.60 -14.91
N ARG A 166 -9.83 0.60 -14.91
CA ARG A 166 -9.96 1.56 -13.81
C ARG A 166 -10.49 2.91 -14.29
N PRO A 167 -11.31 3.59 -13.49
CA PRO A 167 -11.63 4.99 -13.73
C PRO A 167 -10.35 5.82 -13.80
N TYR A 168 -10.25 6.70 -14.79
CA TYR A 168 -9.13 7.61 -15.03
C TYR A 168 -7.78 6.93 -15.32
N GLY A 169 -7.77 5.65 -15.67
CA GLY A 169 -6.54 4.86 -15.80
C GLY A 169 -5.57 5.35 -16.88
N PHE A 170 -6.07 5.97 -17.93
CA PHE A 170 -5.25 6.52 -19.02
C PHE A 170 -4.72 7.93 -18.77
N ASN A 171 -5.07 8.55 -17.63
CA ASN A 171 -4.74 9.96 -17.37
C ASN A 171 -3.23 10.23 -17.46
N GLN A 172 -2.41 9.43 -16.75
CA GLN A 172 -0.97 9.63 -16.74
C GLN A 172 -0.34 9.40 -18.13
N GLN A 173 -0.86 8.48 -18.91
CA GLN A 173 -0.38 8.25 -20.28
C GLN A 173 -0.63 9.47 -21.19
N ILE A 174 -1.78 10.11 -21.07
CA ILE A 174 -2.10 11.34 -21.81
C ILE A 174 -1.19 12.47 -21.37
N ILE A 175 -0.98 12.61 -20.06
CA ILE A 175 -0.10 13.63 -19.47
C ILE A 175 1.33 13.47 -20.02
N ASP A 176 1.94 12.30 -19.85
CA ASP A 176 3.34 12.10 -20.19
C ASP A 176 3.62 12.30 -21.68
N ARG A 177 2.73 11.86 -22.57
CA ARG A 177 2.85 12.06 -24.00
C ARG A 177 2.75 13.52 -24.45
N ASN A 178 2.17 14.39 -23.64
CA ASN A 178 2.03 15.80 -23.95
C ASN A 178 2.97 16.71 -23.16
N LEU A 179 3.42 16.26 -21.99
CA LEU A 179 4.35 16.99 -21.12
C LEU A 179 5.80 16.86 -21.60
N TYR A 180 6.16 15.67 -22.08
CA TYR A 180 7.52 15.35 -22.50
C TYR A 180 7.63 15.27 -24.04
N PRO A 181 8.68 15.82 -24.66
CA PRO A 181 8.96 15.64 -26.09
C PRO A 181 9.03 14.15 -26.47
N LYS A 182 8.77 13.84 -27.73
CA LYS A 182 8.70 12.45 -28.23
C LYS A 182 9.93 11.61 -27.89
N ASN A 183 11.12 12.19 -27.93
CA ASN A 183 12.38 11.49 -27.63
C ASN A 183 12.80 11.58 -26.16
N HIS A 184 12.01 12.20 -25.31
CA HIS A 184 12.32 12.32 -23.89
C HIS A 184 12.09 10.98 -23.21
N PRO A 185 12.99 10.53 -22.28
CA PRO A 185 12.92 9.23 -21.60
C PRO A 185 11.66 9.02 -20.77
N TYR A 186 10.90 10.07 -20.48
CA TYR A 186 9.66 9.99 -19.72
C TYR A 186 8.39 10.18 -20.55
N ASN A 187 8.49 10.12 -21.88
CA ASN A 187 7.31 10.25 -22.75
C ASN A 187 6.38 9.03 -22.72
N TRP A 188 6.80 7.90 -22.16
CA TRP A 188 6.02 6.66 -22.06
C TRP A 188 5.85 6.18 -20.63
N GLN A 189 4.91 5.26 -20.45
CA GLN A 189 4.59 4.68 -19.16
C GLN A 189 5.58 3.58 -18.75
N VAL A 190 5.84 3.43 -17.45
CA VAL A 190 6.69 2.35 -16.90
C VAL A 190 6.19 0.96 -17.32
N ILE A 191 4.87 0.75 -17.30
CA ILE A 191 4.28 -0.54 -17.69
C ILE A 191 4.39 -0.83 -19.21
N GLY A 192 4.77 0.15 -20.00
CA GLY A 192 4.89 0.04 -21.44
C GLY A 192 3.56 0.00 -22.19
N SER A 193 3.66 -0.10 -23.53
CA SER A 193 2.49 -0.32 -24.38
C SER A 193 2.25 -1.81 -24.62
N LEU A 194 0.98 -2.20 -24.81
CA LEU A 194 0.64 -3.59 -25.16
C LEU A 194 1.28 -4.02 -26.48
N GLU A 195 1.44 -3.09 -27.41
CA GLU A 195 2.04 -3.33 -28.71
C GLU A 195 3.54 -3.57 -28.61
N ASP A 196 4.27 -2.75 -27.84
CA ASP A 196 5.72 -2.90 -27.65
C ASP A 196 6.04 -4.21 -26.94
N LEU A 197 5.28 -4.53 -25.87
CA LEU A 197 5.40 -5.81 -25.16
C LEU A 197 5.11 -7.01 -26.07
N GLN A 198 4.10 -6.93 -26.95
CA GLN A 198 3.80 -8.00 -27.90
C GLN A 198 4.95 -8.22 -28.88
N ASN A 199 5.52 -7.14 -29.40
CA ASN A 199 6.56 -7.15 -30.41
C ASN A 199 7.98 -7.37 -29.87
N ALA A 200 8.18 -7.35 -28.56
CA ALA A 200 9.46 -7.60 -27.91
C ALA A 200 9.97 -9.00 -28.26
N THR A 201 11.19 -9.10 -28.73
CA THR A 201 11.85 -10.38 -29.06
C THR A 201 12.73 -10.84 -27.89
N LEU A 202 13.10 -12.11 -27.88
CA LEU A 202 14.04 -12.66 -26.89
C LEU A 202 15.41 -11.96 -26.96
N GLU A 203 15.87 -11.61 -28.19
CA GLU A 203 17.13 -10.88 -28.39
C GLU A 203 17.07 -9.46 -27.83
N ASP A 204 15.97 -8.74 -28.05
CA ASP A 204 15.76 -7.39 -27.44
C ASP A 204 15.89 -7.47 -25.92
N VAL A 205 15.23 -8.47 -25.30
CA VAL A 205 15.22 -8.68 -23.85
C VAL A 205 16.63 -9.01 -23.35
N LYS A 206 17.34 -9.94 -24.00
CA LYS A 206 18.72 -10.29 -23.62
C LYS A 206 19.69 -9.12 -23.77
N THR A 207 19.55 -8.31 -24.81
CA THR A 207 20.37 -7.12 -25.04
C THR A 207 20.14 -6.08 -23.94
N PHE A 208 18.89 -5.84 -23.57
CA PHE A 208 18.54 -4.90 -22.50
C PHE A 208 19.14 -5.35 -21.15
N PHE A 209 19.02 -6.64 -20.80
CA PHE A 209 19.59 -7.18 -19.58
C PHE A 209 21.11 -6.99 -19.52
N LYS A 210 21.84 -7.47 -20.53
CA LYS A 210 23.30 -7.41 -20.58
C LYS A 210 23.86 -5.99 -20.47
N LYS A 211 23.08 -5.00 -20.90
CA LYS A 211 23.47 -3.59 -20.85
C LYS A 211 23.24 -2.97 -19.49
N TRP A 212 22.12 -3.30 -18.83
CA TRP A 212 21.64 -2.53 -17.70
C TRP A 212 21.72 -3.25 -16.34
N TYR A 213 21.55 -4.59 -16.32
CA TYR A 213 21.56 -5.39 -15.09
C TYR A 213 22.95 -5.94 -14.82
N VAL A 214 23.87 -5.03 -14.50
CA VAL A 214 25.29 -5.30 -14.30
C VAL A 214 25.76 -4.77 -12.96
N PRO A 215 26.85 -5.36 -12.36
CA PRO A 215 27.32 -4.94 -11.03
C PRO A 215 27.57 -3.44 -10.90
N ASN A 216 28.28 -2.84 -11.83
CA ASN A 216 28.64 -1.41 -11.82
C ASN A 216 27.43 -0.46 -12.10
N ASN A 217 26.23 -0.98 -12.24
CA ASN A 217 24.96 -0.25 -12.31
C ASN A 217 24.00 -0.65 -11.20
N SER A 218 24.50 -1.32 -10.16
CA SER A 218 23.66 -1.89 -9.10
C SER A 218 24.19 -1.55 -7.71
N THR A 219 23.27 -1.46 -6.75
CA THR A 219 23.58 -1.30 -5.33
C THR A 219 22.93 -2.45 -4.57
N LEU A 220 23.71 -3.16 -3.76
CA LEU A 220 23.22 -4.15 -2.79
C LEU A 220 23.22 -3.55 -1.40
N VAL A 221 22.09 -3.61 -0.71
CA VAL A 221 21.97 -3.15 0.69
C VAL A 221 21.58 -4.29 1.59
N LEU A 222 22.32 -4.43 2.69
CA LEU A 222 22.08 -5.38 3.77
C LEU A 222 21.83 -4.57 5.06
N SER A 223 20.61 -4.58 5.58
CA SER A 223 20.19 -3.76 6.72
C SER A 223 19.52 -4.62 7.78
N GLY A 224 20.08 -4.69 8.99
CA GLY A 224 19.49 -5.46 10.09
C GLY A 224 20.51 -6.16 10.98
N ASP A 225 20.12 -7.31 11.54
CA ASP A 225 20.98 -8.13 12.42
C ASP A 225 22.04 -8.88 11.62
N ILE A 226 23.11 -8.18 11.31
CA ILE A 226 24.22 -8.66 10.49
C ILE A 226 25.56 -8.65 11.22
N ASN A 227 26.41 -9.61 10.88
CA ASN A 227 27.86 -9.53 11.10
C ASN A 227 28.49 -9.06 9.80
N VAL A 228 28.95 -7.80 9.78
CA VAL A 228 29.45 -7.13 8.56
C VAL A 228 30.66 -7.87 7.97
N GLU A 229 31.61 -8.30 8.79
CA GLU A 229 32.81 -9.00 8.29
C GLU A 229 32.48 -10.35 7.65
N GLN A 230 31.49 -11.06 8.18
CA GLN A 230 31.01 -12.30 7.57
C GLN A 230 30.20 -12.01 6.30
N ALA A 231 29.34 -11.00 6.32
CA ALA A 231 28.56 -10.58 5.15
C ALA A 231 29.48 -10.15 3.98
N LYS A 232 30.55 -9.40 4.24
CA LYS A 232 31.58 -9.07 3.22
C LYS A 232 32.14 -10.32 2.56
N LYS A 233 32.52 -11.34 3.35
CA LYS A 233 33.05 -12.62 2.81
C LYS A 233 32.03 -13.30 1.90
N TRP A 234 30.74 -13.30 2.25
CA TRP A 234 29.69 -13.86 1.41
C TRP A 234 29.47 -13.03 0.15
N VAL A 235 29.49 -11.70 0.26
CA VAL A 235 29.37 -10.81 -0.90
C VAL A 235 30.51 -11.06 -1.88
N HIS A 236 31.77 -11.07 -1.42
CA HIS A 236 32.92 -11.40 -2.27
C HIS A 236 32.80 -12.79 -2.90
N LYS A 237 32.42 -13.82 -2.11
CA LYS A 237 32.24 -15.20 -2.60
C LYS A 237 31.25 -15.28 -3.75
N TYR A 238 30.13 -14.56 -3.67
CA TYR A 238 29.02 -14.72 -4.61
C TYR A 238 29.00 -13.69 -5.75
N PHE A 239 29.58 -12.51 -5.58
CA PHE A 239 29.51 -11.44 -6.59
C PHE A 239 30.81 -11.19 -7.36
N ASP A 240 32.00 -11.51 -6.82
CA ASP A 240 33.28 -11.14 -7.46
C ASP A 240 33.47 -11.73 -8.86
N GLU A 241 32.94 -12.92 -9.14
CA GLU A 241 33.05 -13.55 -10.46
C GLU A 241 32.06 -13.01 -11.52
N ILE A 242 31.09 -12.14 -11.12
CA ILE A 242 30.20 -11.51 -12.06
C ILE A 242 30.96 -10.40 -12.81
N PRO A 243 31.01 -10.46 -14.14
CA PRO A 243 31.80 -9.49 -14.90
C PRO A 243 31.23 -8.06 -14.78
N LYS A 244 32.14 -7.07 -14.72
CA LYS A 244 31.77 -5.65 -14.83
C LYS A 244 31.12 -5.39 -16.20
N GLY A 245 30.04 -4.63 -16.20
CA GLY A 245 29.40 -4.15 -17.43
C GLY A 245 30.13 -2.97 -18.07
N GLU A 246 29.63 -2.55 -19.23
CA GLU A 246 30.09 -1.33 -19.87
C GLU A 246 29.87 -0.10 -18.98
N GLU A 247 30.62 0.96 -19.22
CA GLU A 247 30.44 2.23 -18.53
C GLU A 247 29.09 2.86 -18.93
N ILE A 248 28.26 3.21 -17.95
CA ILE A 248 26.92 3.72 -18.19
C ILE A 248 26.95 5.25 -18.19
N THR A 249 26.58 5.84 -19.33
CA THR A 249 26.42 7.27 -19.46
C THR A 249 25.16 7.73 -18.69
N PRO A 250 25.27 8.67 -17.74
CA PRO A 250 24.11 9.26 -17.08
C PRO A 250 23.13 9.89 -18.10
N LEU A 251 21.85 9.81 -17.81
CA LEU A 251 20.85 10.53 -18.60
C LEU A 251 21.02 12.05 -18.41
N LYS A 252 20.87 12.78 -19.52
CA LYS A 252 20.86 14.25 -19.44
C LYS A 252 19.61 14.70 -18.68
N LYS A 253 19.80 15.52 -17.66
CA LYS A 253 18.70 16.19 -16.97
C LYS A 253 18.04 17.17 -17.92
N GLU A 254 16.77 16.95 -18.19
CA GLU A 254 16.00 17.74 -19.14
C GLU A 254 14.54 17.80 -18.70
N ALA A 255 14.10 19.00 -18.26
CA ALA A 255 12.72 19.19 -17.84
C ALA A 255 11.73 18.97 -18.99
N GLY A 256 10.51 18.61 -18.68
CA GLY A 256 9.40 18.63 -19.63
C GLY A 256 9.24 20.02 -20.25
N PHE A 257 8.73 20.07 -21.48
CA PHE A 257 8.54 21.33 -22.19
C PHE A 257 7.14 21.46 -22.77
N VAL A 258 6.45 22.54 -22.42
CA VAL A 258 5.11 22.86 -22.90
C VAL A 258 5.17 24.23 -23.58
N ALA A 259 5.20 24.26 -24.91
CA ALA A 259 5.30 25.50 -25.70
C ALA A 259 4.05 26.40 -25.54
N GLU A 260 2.87 25.78 -25.42
CA GLU A 260 1.58 26.40 -25.17
C GLU A 260 0.71 25.49 -24.31
N SER A 261 -0.13 26.05 -23.47
CA SER A 261 -1.04 25.25 -22.63
C SER A 261 -1.98 24.42 -23.49
N LYS A 262 -2.13 23.13 -23.16
CA LYS A 262 -3.01 22.20 -23.89
C LYS A 262 -4.12 21.71 -22.98
N SER A 263 -5.34 21.72 -23.48
CA SER A 263 -6.49 21.12 -22.82
C SER A 263 -6.96 19.93 -23.65
N LEU A 264 -7.01 18.75 -23.00
CA LEU A 264 -7.39 17.47 -23.59
C LEU A 264 -8.58 16.89 -22.84
N TYR A 265 -9.49 16.17 -23.51
CA TYR A 265 -10.55 15.43 -22.84
C TYR A 265 -10.57 13.96 -23.23
N TYR A 266 -11.08 13.11 -22.36
CA TYR A 266 -11.31 11.69 -22.61
C TYR A 266 -12.62 11.25 -21.96
N GLU A 267 -13.51 10.60 -22.73
CA GLU A 267 -14.73 9.98 -22.24
C GLU A 267 -14.44 8.57 -21.74
N ASP A 268 -14.39 8.46 -20.41
CA ASP A 268 -13.95 7.24 -19.72
C ASP A 268 -15.12 6.28 -19.49
N ASN A 269 -14.94 5.01 -19.87
CA ASN A 269 -15.95 3.96 -19.72
C ASN A 269 -16.35 3.71 -18.25
N PHE A 270 -15.42 3.91 -17.32
CA PHE A 270 -15.62 3.63 -15.90
C PHE A 270 -15.89 4.86 -15.06
N ALA A 271 -15.42 6.03 -15.46
CA ALA A 271 -15.66 7.26 -14.69
C ALA A 271 -17.16 7.53 -14.46
N ARG A 272 -17.51 7.94 -13.26
CA ARG A 272 -18.85 8.41 -12.86
C ARG A 272 -18.88 9.89 -12.44
N LEU A 273 -17.68 10.45 -12.24
CA LEU A 273 -17.49 11.84 -11.85
C LEU A 273 -16.43 12.46 -12.77
N PRO A 274 -16.54 13.77 -13.11
CA PRO A 274 -15.52 14.43 -13.89
C PRO A 274 -14.25 14.66 -13.06
N LEU A 275 -13.08 14.51 -13.69
CA LEU A 275 -11.77 14.75 -13.10
C LEU A 275 -11.00 15.75 -13.97
N LEU A 276 -10.56 16.85 -13.38
CA LEU A 276 -9.59 17.77 -13.96
C LEU A 276 -8.21 17.47 -13.37
N THR A 277 -7.22 17.30 -14.24
CA THR A 277 -5.80 17.27 -13.82
C THR A 277 -5.03 18.33 -14.58
N MET A 278 -4.28 19.17 -13.89
CA MET A 278 -3.39 20.19 -14.46
C MET A 278 -1.96 19.88 -14.06
N VAL A 279 -1.01 19.93 -15.04
CA VAL A 279 0.37 19.49 -14.81
C VAL A 279 1.34 20.48 -15.39
N TRP A 280 2.31 20.88 -14.58
CA TRP A 280 3.43 21.75 -14.94
C TRP A 280 4.74 20.98 -14.88
N PRO A 281 5.68 21.18 -15.83
CA PRO A 281 7.03 20.63 -15.72
C PRO A 281 7.80 21.33 -14.62
N THR A 282 8.56 20.58 -13.82
CA THR A 282 9.36 21.09 -12.69
C THR A 282 10.77 20.52 -12.66
N ALA A 283 11.53 20.87 -11.62
CA ALA A 283 12.88 20.39 -11.36
C ALA A 283 12.91 18.87 -11.06
N GLU A 284 14.08 18.28 -11.30
CA GLU A 284 14.37 16.89 -11.03
C GLU A 284 14.57 16.60 -9.52
N LEU A 285 14.69 15.31 -9.19
CA LEU A 285 14.92 14.80 -7.83
C LEU A 285 16.19 15.39 -7.21
N TYR A 286 16.09 15.79 -5.94
CA TYR A 286 17.15 16.43 -5.14
C TYR A 286 17.67 17.77 -5.66
N HIS A 287 17.03 18.36 -6.67
CA HIS A 287 17.24 19.75 -7.01
C HIS A 287 16.84 20.67 -5.84
N GLU A 288 17.49 21.81 -5.67
CA GLU A 288 17.20 22.72 -4.53
C GLU A 288 15.74 23.20 -4.51
N ASP A 289 15.15 23.42 -5.66
CA ASP A 289 13.75 23.83 -5.79
C ASP A 289 12.74 22.72 -5.42
N SER A 290 13.12 21.42 -5.47
CA SER A 290 12.19 20.33 -5.22
C SER A 290 11.60 20.37 -3.81
N TYR A 291 12.39 20.73 -2.82
CA TYR A 291 11.96 20.86 -1.43
C TYR A 291 10.91 21.95 -1.22
N ALA A 292 11.10 23.10 -1.88
CA ALA A 292 10.12 24.18 -1.83
C ALA A 292 8.85 23.86 -2.63
N LEU A 293 8.94 23.08 -3.71
CA LEU A 293 7.79 22.56 -4.46
C LEU A 293 6.94 21.60 -3.62
N ASP A 294 7.57 20.74 -2.82
CA ASP A 294 6.87 19.87 -1.89
C ASP A 294 6.08 20.67 -0.85
N VAL A 295 6.73 21.67 -0.23
CA VAL A 295 6.06 22.58 0.72
C VAL A 295 4.91 23.35 0.05
N LEU A 296 5.10 23.85 -1.18
CA LEU A 296 4.06 24.54 -1.95
C LEU A 296 2.84 23.67 -2.15
N SER A 297 3.04 22.44 -2.60
CA SER A 297 1.93 21.50 -2.87
C SER A 297 1.17 21.15 -1.60
N GLU A 298 1.86 20.95 -0.50
CA GLU A 298 1.26 20.66 0.80
C GLU A 298 0.47 21.88 1.35
N TYR A 299 1.05 23.08 1.31
CA TYR A 299 0.38 24.28 1.76
C TYR A 299 -0.92 24.55 0.99
N LEU A 300 -0.93 24.36 -0.34
CA LEU A 300 -2.08 24.66 -1.18
C LEU A 300 -3.26 23.71 -0.97
N THR A 301 -3.03 22.49 -0.45
CA THR A 301 -4.05 21.43 -0.39
C THR A 301 -4.25 20.78 0.97
N SER A 302 -3.38 21.01 1.96
CA SER A 302 -3.46 20.34 3.26
C SER A 302 -4.08 21.19 4.34
N GLY A 303 -5.21 20.75 4.88
CA GLY A 303 -5.98 21.44 5.90
C GLY A 303 -7.14 22.26 5.33
N LYS A 304 -8.06 22.65 6.20
CA LYS A 304 -9.30 23.36 5.82
C LYS A 304 -9.03 24.72 5.21
N GLU A 305 -8.09 25.48 5.78
CA GLU A 305 -7.74 26.84 5.29
C GLU A 305 -6.77 26.82 4.09
N ALA A 306 -6.36 25.64 3.61
CA ALA A 306 -5.56 25.54 2.40
C ALA A 306 -6.28 26.23 1.23
N PRO A 307 -5.61 27.06 0.41
CA PRO A 307 -6.26 27.89 -0.60
C PRO A 307 -7.21 27.14 -1.53
N PHE A 308 -6.84 25.95 -1.98
CA PHE A 308 -7.73 25.14 -2.83
C PHE A 308 -8.91 24.55 -2.08
N ASN A 309 -8.71 24.05 -0.85
CA ASN A 309 -9.79 23.47 -0.07
C ASN A 309 -10.83 24.52 0.29
N LYS A 310 -10.38 25.68 0.76
CA LYS A 310 -11.26 26.81 1.09
C LYS A 310 -12.13 27.21 -0.10
N ILE A 311 -11.51 27.44 -1.27
CA ILE A 311 -12.26 27.94 -2.43
C ILE A 311 -13.08 26.83 -3.09
N LEU A 312 -12.49 25.68 -3.41
CA LEU A 312 -13.15 24.65 -4.20
C LEU A 312 -14.12 23.78 -3.40
N ILE A 313 -13.81 23.51 -2.12
CA ILE A 313 -14.63 22.65 -1.25
C ILE A 313 -15.64 23.47 -0.46
N ASP A 314 -15.20 24.52 0.25
CA ASP A 314 -16.04 25.24 1.21
C ASP A 314 -16.89 26.33 0.54
N ASP A 315 -16.28 27.20 -0.26
CA ASP A 315 -16.96 28.35 -0.84
C ASP A 315 -17.81 27.95 -2.07
N LEU A 316 -17.16 27.33 -3.07
CA LEU A 316 -17.80 26.99 -4.35
C LEU A 316 -18.51 25.63 -4.32
N LYS A 317 -18.14 24.73 -3.39
CA LYS A 317 -18.74 23.40 -3.23
C LYS A 317 -18.74 22.57 -4.51
N LEU A 318 -17.64 22.64 -5.28
CA LEU A 318 -17.47 21.95 -6.57
C LEU A 318 -16.94 20.53 -6.43
N THR A 319 -16.28 20.25 -5.34
CA THR A 319 -15.60 18.98 -5.08
C THR A 319 -15.59 18.64 -3.59
N SER A 320 -15.24 17.39 -3.27
CA SER A 320 -14.91 16.98 -1.90
C SER A 320 -13.42 16.66 -1.72
N TYR A 321 -12.62 16.81 -2.78
CA TYR A 321 -11.21 16.47 -2.76
C TYR A 321 -10.42 17.22 -3.80
N VAL A 322 -9.36 17.87 -3.34
CA VAL A 322 -8.32 18.49 -4.15
C VAL A 322 -6.98 17.88 -3.72
N GLY A 323 -6.17 17.48 -4.67
CA GLY A 323 -4.83 16.99 -4.40
C GLY A 323 -3.80 17.67 -5.29
N MET A 324 -2.71 18.12 -4.73
CA MET A 324 -1.55 18.62 -5.46
C MET A 324 -0.31 17.92 -4.95
N GLY A 325 0.61 17.57 -5.85
CA GLY A 325 1.85 16.90 -5.48
C GLY A 325 2.99 17.21 -6.43
N SER A 326 4.19 17.27 -5.87
CA SER A 326 5.45 17.35 -6.60
C SER A 326 5.97 15.93 -6.85
N TYR A 327 6.07 15.54 -8.10
CA TYR A 327 6.54 14.22 -8.52
C TYR A 327 7.88 14.37 -9.23
N THR A 328 8.96 14.18 -8.48
CA THR A 328 10.33 14.29 -8.98
C THR A 328 10.89 12.93 -9.37
N SER A 329 11.62 12.88 -10.47
CA SER A 329 12.38 11.74 -10.96
C SER A 329 13.81 12.20 -11.30
N GLU A 330 14.74 11.29 -11.61
CA GLU A 330 16.16 11.61 -11.80
C GLU A 330 16.42 12.67 -12.86
N VAL A 331 15.65 12.68 -13.96
CA VAL A 331 15.87 13.54 -15.12
C VAL A 331 14.99 14.78 -15.12
N ALA A 332 13.75 14.67 -14.63
CA ALA A 332 12.76 15.72 -14.66
C ALA A 332 11.71 15.53 -13.56
N GLY A 333 11.02 16.60 -13.18
CA GLY A 333 9.87 16.59 -12.29
C GLY A 333 8.61 17.12 -12.94
N GLN A 334 7.49 16.97 -12.24
CA GLN A 334 6.19 17.52 -12.60
C GLN A 334 5.40 17.87 -11.33
N MET A 335 4.71 19.00 -11.36
CA MET A 335 3.70 19.36 -10.36
C MET A 335 2.33 19.02 -10.92
N GLN A 336 1.58 18.17 -10.22
CA GLN A 336 0.22 17.78 -10.63
C GLN A 336 -0.80 18.29 -9.64
N LEU A 337 -1.84 18.94 -10.14
CA LEU A 337 -3.03 19.33 -9.40
C LEU A 337 -4.22 18.55 -9.96
N SER A 338 -4.94 17.82 -9.11
CA SER A 338 -6.09 17.00 -9.50
C SER A 338 -7.32 17.34 -8.66
N VAL A 339 -8.45 17.57 -9.33
CA VAL A 339 -9.74 17.88 -8.72
C VAL A 339 -10.80 16.93 -9.29
N ARG A 340 -11.32 16.05 -8.43
CA ARG A 340 -12.46 15.21 -8.78
C ARG A 340 -13.75 15.92 -8.39
N ALA A 341 -14.39 16.50 -9.38
CA ALA A 341 -15.57 17.32 -9.18
C ALA A 341 -16.81 16.47 -8.84
N PHE A 342 -17.82 17.10 -8.26
CA PHE A 342 -19.12 16.48 -8.04
C PHE A 342 -19.83 16.16 -9.37
N ASN A 343 -20.85 15.32 -9.29
CA ASN A 343 -21.62 14.93 -10.46
C ASN A 343 -22.22 16.16 -11.16
N ASN A 344 -22.16 16.17 -12.50
CA ASN A 344 -22.64 17.24 -13.37
C ASN A 344 -21.93 18.61 -13.18
N THR A 345 -20.80 18.66 -12.49
CA THR A 345 -20.00 19.90 -12.39
C THR A 345 -19.17 20.09 -13.67
N LYS A 346 -19.25 21.26 -14.27
CA LYS A 346 -18.39 21.65 -15.40
C LYS A 346 -16.96 21.89 -14.92
N LEU A 347 -15.99 21.36 -15.63
CA LEU A 347 -14.58 21.52 -15.26
C LEU A 347 -14.06 22.94 -15.50
N ASP A 348 -14.76 23.77 -16.29
CA ASP A 348 -14.48 25.20 -16.38
C ASP A 348 -14.70 25.93 -15.04
N ASP A 349 -15.76 25.57 -14.29
CA ASP A 349 -16.02 26.16 -12.98
C ASP A 349 -14.91 25.77 -11.99
N VAL A 350 -14.44 24.53 -12.07
CA VAL A 350 -13.31 24.04 -11.27
C VAL A 350 -12.03 24.79 -11.60
N LYS A 351 -11.74 25.00 -12.89
CA LYS A 351 -10.57 25.73 -13.35
C LYS A 351 -10.60 27.18 -12.87
N ASN A 352 -11.74 27.85 -12.96
CA ASN A 352 -11.91 29.21 -12.46
C ASN A 352 -11.65 29.31 -10.94
N GLY A 353 -12.10 28.32 -10.18
CA GLY A 353 -11.83 28.22 -8.75
C GLY A 353 -10.33 27.99 -8.47
N ILE A 354 -9.64 27.17 -9.26
CA ILE A 354 -8.18 26.97 -9.17
C ILE A 354 -7.43 28.28 -9.41
N GLU A 355 -7.81 29.05 -10.44
CA GLU A 355 -7.20 30.36 -10.76
C GLU A 355 -7.42 31.38 -9.63
N SER A 356 -8.60 31.34 -9.00
CA SER A 356 -8.90 32.18 -7.84
C SER A 356 -8.02 31.83 -6.64
N ALA A 357 -7.80 30.53 -6.37
CA ALA A 357 -6.94 30.06 -5.29
C ALA A 357 -5.46 30.43 -5.51
N PHE A 358 -4.97 30.32 -6.73
CA PHE A 358 -3.62 30.78 -7.06
C PHE A 358 -3.48 32.30 -6.89
N THR A 359 -4.51 33.07 -7.24
CA THR A 359 -4.53 34.54 -7.05
C THR A 359 -4.50 34.90 -5.56
N GLU A 360 -5.25 34.17 -4.72
CA GLU A 360 -5.22 34.34 -3.26
C GLU A 360 -3.82 34.00 -2.69
N PHE A 361 -3.23 32.89 -3.13
CA PHE A 361 -1.89 32.52 -2.72
C PHE A 361 -0.82 33.53 -3.17
N GLU A 362 -0.91 34.03 -4.39
CA GLU A 362 0.02 35.06 -4.89
C GLU A 362 0.00 36.33 -4.02
N LYS A 363 -1.18 36.73 -3.56
CA LYS A 363 -1.37 37.91 -2.71
C LYS A 363 -0.86 37.69 -1.28
N ASN A 364 -1.13 36.52 -0.70
CA ASN A 364 -0.95 36.28 0.72
C ASN A 364 0.37 35.53 1.04
N GLY A 365 0.90 34.75 0.08
CA GLY A 365 2.04 33.88 0.29
C GLY A 365 1.75 32.74 1.28
N ILE A 366 2.81 32.16 1.84
CA ILE A 366 2.70 31.17 2.92
C ILE A 366 3.09 31.82 4.25
N PRO A 367 2.20 31.86 5.25
CA PRO A 367 2.51 32.32 6.60
C PRO A 367 3.57 31.46 7.27
N GLN A 368 4.43 32.03 8.11
CA GLN A 368 5.47 31.28 8.83
C GLN A 368 4.90 30.14 9.68
N LYS A 369 3.77 30.38 10.35
CA LYS A 369 3.06 29.36 11.14
C LYS A 369 2.73 28.11 10.32
N ASP A 370 2.28 28.29 9.06
CA ASP A 370 1.92 27.17 8.18
C ASP A 370 3.16 26.45 7.65
N LEU A 371 4.22 27.18 7.37
CA LEU A 371 5.50 26.59 7.02
C LEU A 371 6.05 25.72 8.18
N ASP A 372 5.95 26.19 9.41
CA ASP A 372 6.44 25.48 10.59
C ASP A 372 5.64 24.17 10.83
N ARG A 373 4.31 24.19 10.67
CA ARG A 373 3.49 22.98 10.79
C ARG A 373 3.79 21.94 9.71
N ILE A 374 4.03 22.37 8.47
CA ILE A 374 4.43 21.48 7.37
C ILE A 374 5.76 20.80 7.69
N LYS A 375 6.76 21.58 8.15
CA LYS A 375 8.06 21.03 8.56
C LYS A 375 7.95 20.03 9.71
N ALA A 376 7.09 20.28 10.69
CA ALA A 376 6.85 19.35 11.79
C ALA A 376 6.27 18.01 11.28
N GLY A 377 5.34 18.06 10.33
CA GLY A 377 4.82 16.86 9.66
C GLY A 377 5.90 16.09 8.90
N GLN A 378 6.73 16.80 8.14
CA GLN A 378 7.84 16.22 7.38
C GLN A 378 8.88 15.56 8.29
N GLU A 379 9.20 16.17 9.46
CA GLU A 379 10.08 15.58 10.46
C GLU A 379 9.51 14.25 11.00
N THR A 380 8.23 14.22 11.38
CA THR A 380 7.56 13.00 11.85
C THR A 380 7.52 11.92 10.76
N GLY A 381 7.21 12.31 9.52
CA GLY A 381 7.23 11.42 8.35
C GLY A 381 8.61 10.81 8.10
N PHE A 382 9.67 11.60 8.29
CA PHE A 382 11.04 11.12 8.17
C PHE A 382 11.33 10.02 9.21
N TYR A 383 11.08 10.24 10.50
CA TYR A 383 11.26 9.20 11.53
C TYR A 383 10.42 7.95 11.26
N SER A 384 9.17 8.14 10.79
CA SER A 384 8.31 7.01 10.42
C SER A 384 8.92 6.14 9.32
N SER A 385 9.61 6.73 8.35
CA SER A 385 10.29 6.01 7.27
C SER A 385 11.49 5.17 7.73
N LEU A 386 12.03 5.47 8.91
CA LEU A 386 13.18 4.78 9.52
C LEU A 386 12.77 3.73 10.57
N SER A 387 11.47 3.47 10.74
CA SER A 387 10.94 2.57 11.77
C SER A 387 11.05 1.09 11.45
N SER A 388 11.75 0.70 10.36
CA SER A 388 11.99 -0.70 9.98
C SER A 388 13.35 -0.86 9.33
N VAL A 389 13.93 -2.07 9.41
CA VAL A 389 15.20 -2.39 8.75
C VAL A 389 15.11 -2.23 7.24
N LEU A 390 13.95 -2.56 6.64
CA LEU A 390 13.71 -2.35 5.21
C LEU A 390 13.62 -0.86 4.86
N GLY A 391 12.93 -0.05 5.65
CA GLY A 391 12.84 1.39 5.43
C GLY A 391 14.21 2.08 5.44
N LYS A 392 15.06 1.72 6.40
CA LYS A 392 16.46 2.19 6.47
C LYS A 392 17.26 1.73 5.25
N GLY A 393 17.15 0.43 4.89
CA GLY A 393 17.84 -0.15 3.73
C GLY A 393 17.47 0.54 2.42
N THR A 394 16.18 0.71 2.13
CA THR A 394 15.69 1.36 0.91
C THR A 394 16.12 2.82 0.80
N ARG A 395 16.17 3.54 1.93
CA ARG A 395 16.73 4.90 1.95
C ARG A 395 18.19 4.92 1.55
N LEU A 396 19.02 4.07 2.15
CA LEU A 396 20.43 3.95 1.82
C LEU A 396 20.65 3.56 0.35
N ALA A 397 19.89 2.60 -0.17
CA ALA A 397 19.92 2.18 -1.56
C ALA A 397 19.59 3.33 -2.52
N SER A 398 18.52 4.08 -2.25
CA SER A 398 18.09 5.22 -3.07
C SER A 398 19.14 6.34 -3.08
N TYR A 399 19.67 6.71 -1.92
CA TYR A 399 20.68 7.75 -1.85
C TYR A 399 21.97 7.32 -2.56
N ASN A 400 22.42 6.08 -2.36
CA ASN A 400 23.58 5.59 -3.10
C ASN A 400 23.37 5.62 -4.61
N THR A 401 22.23 5.11 -5.08
CA THR A 401 21.93 5.03 -6.51
C THR A 401 21.87 6.39 -7.19
N TYR A 402 21.23 7.40 -6.58
CA TYR A 402 21.01 8.70 -7.21
C TYR A 402 22.07 9.76 -6.88
N THR A 403 22.82 9.60 -5.79
CA THR A 403 23.81 10.60 -5.36
C THR A 403 25.22 10.05 -5.19
N GLY A 404 25.40 8.72 -5.22
CA GLY A 404 26.67 8.05 -4.90
C GLY A 404 27.01 8.01 -3.41
N ASP A 405 26.18 8.64 -2.56
CA ASP A 405 26.43 8.79 -1.13
C ASP A 405 25.24 8.30 -0.29
N PRO A 406 25.33 7.11 0.33
CA PRO A 406 24.28 6.63 1.24
C PRO A 406 23.99 7.58 2.41
N GLY A 407 24.99 8.38 2.82
CA GLY A 407 24.88 9.36 3.91
C GLY A 407 24.14 10.65 3.55
N PHE A 408 23.67 10.79 2.31
CA PHE A 408 22.93 11.96 1.84
C PHE A 408 21.67 12.25 2.68
N VAL A 409 21.18 11.28 3.43
CA VAL A 409 20.02 11.40 4.33
C VAL A 409 20.09 12.62 5.24
N THR A 410 21.27 12.91 5.83
CA THR A 410 21.49 14.07 6.70
C THR A 410 21.34 15.38 5.94
N LYS A 411 21.82 15.43 4.70
CA LYS A 411 21.73 16.61 3.84
C LYS A 411 20.31 16.82 3.35
N ASP A 412 19.60 15.74 3.02
CA ASP A 412 18.22 15.74 2.52
C ASP A 412 17.28 16.36 3.55
N ILE A 413 17.28 15.83 4.79
CA ILE A 413 16.42 16.38 5.85
C ILE A 413 16.79 17.81 6.24
N LYS A 414 18.08 18.17 6.24
CA LYS A 414 18.49 19.55 6.47
C LYS A 414 17.94 20.50 5.41
N ARG A 415 17.94 20.13 4.14
CA ARG A 415 17.36 20.92 3.04
C ARG A 415 15.84 21.06 3.20
N THR A 416 15.15 19.96 3.52
CA THR A 416 13.71 19.98 3.79
C THR A 416 13.36 21.00 4.88
N LEU A 417 14.04 20.93 6.02
CA LEU A 417 13.79 21.82 7.16
C LEU A 417 14.29 23.27 6.95
N ALA A 418 15.16 23.50 6.00
CA ALA A 418 15.70 24.83 5.70
C ALA A 418 14.82 25.68 4.76
N VAL A 419 13.80 25.10 4.10
CA VAL A 419 12.90 25.82 3.19
C VAL A 419 12.31 27.06 3.87
N THR A 420 12.27 28.20 3.16
CA THR A 420 11.71 29.45 3.63
C THR A 420 10.45 29.83 2.84
N SER A 421 9.63 30.73 3.39
CA SER A 421 8.47 31.27 2.67
C SER A 421 8.86 31.95 1.34
N LYS A 422 10.07 32.53 1.28
CA LYS A 422 10.61 33.12 0.05
C LYS A 422 10.89 32.06 -1.00
N ASP A 423 11.43 30.89 -0.61
CA ASP A 423 11.73 29.80 -1.54
C ASP A 423 10.44 29.25 -2.13
N VAL A 424 9.38 29.11 -1.33
CA VAL A 424 8.05 28.69 -1.78
C VAL A 424 7.48 29.66 -2.83
N MET A 425 7.59 30.98 -2.59
CA MET A 425 7.17 31.99 -3.57
C MET A 425 8.03 31.98 -4.83
N ASN A 426 9.33 31.74 -4.70
CA ASN A 426 10.27 31.65 -5.84
C ASN A 426 9.87 30.49 -6.77
N VAL A 427 9.62 29.29 -6.21
CA VAL A 427 9.23 28.14 -7.05
C VAL A 427 7.83 28.31 -7.65
N PHE A 428 6.89 28.94 -6.95
CA PHE A 428 5.58 29.27 -7.51
C PHE A 428 5.72 30.17 -8.76
N ASN A 429 6.50 31.24 -8.66
CA ASN A 429 6.75 32.15 -9.78
C ASN A 429 7.54 31.50 -10.92
N LYS A 430 8.48 30.61 -10.59
CA LYS A 430 9.32 29.92 -11.57
C LYS A 430 8.59 28.84 -12.36
N TYR A 431 7.71 28.06 -11.72
CA TYR A 431 7.15 26.85 -12.30
C TYR A 431 5.65 26.88 -12.55
N ILE A 432 4.87 27.73 -11.86
CA ILE A 432 3.41 27.70 -11.91
C ILE A 432 2.82 28.98 -12.47
N LYS A 433 3.14 30.13 -11.88
CA LYS A 433 2.52 31.42 -12.24
C LYS A 433 2.79 31.79 -13.69
N GLY A 434 1.72 31.90 -14.50
CA GLY A 434 1.83 32.28 -15.92
C GLY A 434 2.60 31.27 -16.79
N LYS A 435 2.81 30.03 -16.31
CA LYS A 435 3.49 28.99 -17.05
C LYS A 435 2.51 28.13 -17.82
N ASN A 436 2.97 27.59 -18.94
CA ASN A 436 2.22 26.64 -19.73
C ASN A 436 2.09 25.30 -19.02
N TYR A 437 0.94 24.65 -19.19
CA TYR A 437 0.59 23.39 -18.54
C TYR A 437 -0.16 22.44 -19.49
N ILE A 438 -0.24 21.17 -19.10
CA ILE A 438 -1.16 20.20 -19.69
C ILE A 438 -2.37 20.07 -18.77
N ALA A 439 -3.57 20.25 -19.32
CA ALA A 439 -4.83 19.98 -18.62
C ALA A 439 -5.53 18.77 -19.25
N THR A 440 -5.98 17.83 -18.42
CA THR A 440 -6.80 16.70 -18.86
C THR A 440 -8.15 16.72 -18.19
N SER A 441 -9.21 16.54 -18.99
CA SER A 441 -10.61 16.43 -18.56
C SER A 441 -11.07 14.99 -18.77
N PHE A 442 -11.08 14.17 -17.72
CA PHE A 442 -11.70 12.85 -17.76
C PHE A 442 -13.16 12.99 -17.37
N VAL A 443 -14.05 12.62 -18.26
CA VAL A 443 -15.50 12.75 -18.05
C VAL A 443 -16.19 11.40 -18.22
N PRO A 444 -17.36 11.19 -17.60
CA PRO A 444 -18.18 10.02 -17.87
C PRO A 444 -18.49 9.89 -19.37
N ARG A 445 -18.74 8.68 -19.84
CA ARG A 445 -19.17 8.43 -21.22
C ARG A 445 -20.42 9.24 -21.55
N ASN A 446 -20.45 9.90 -22.71
CA ASN A 446 -21.47 10.87 -23.14
C ASN A 446 -21.53 12.15 -22.27
N GLY A 447 -20.46 12.48 -21.55
CA GLY A 447 -20.38 13.68 -20.69
C GLY A 447 -19.37 14.72 -21.18
N LYS A 448 -19.11 14.79 -22.48
CA LYS A 448 -18.17 15.74 -23.10
C LYS A 448 -18.43 17.20 -22.71
N GLU A 449 -19.68 17.57 -22.49
CA GLU A 449 -20.09 18.92 -22.07
C GLU A 449 -19.59 19.34 -20.68
N LEU A 450 -19.09 18.37 -19.89
CA LEU A 450 -18.47 18.65 -18.58
C LEU A 450 -16.98 18.97 -18.69
N ALA A 451 -16.34 18.64 -19.82
CA ALA A 451 -14.91 18.89 -20.05
C ALA A 451 -14.63 20.41 -20.19
N LEU A 452 -13.36 20.78 -20.07
CA LEU A 452 -12.93 22.15 -20.31
C LEU A 452 -13.34 22.61 -21.72
N THR A 453 -13.87 23.81 -21.81
CA THR A 453 -14.25 24.44 -23.09
C THR A 453 -13.03 24.53 -24.00
N GLY A 454 -13.18 24.10 -25.26
CA GLY A 454 -12.09 24.09 -26.24
C GLY A 454 -11.10 22.92 -26.10
N ALA A 455 -11.31 21.99 -25.17
CA ALA A 455 -10.47 20.81 -25.05
C ALA A 455 -10.57 19.91 -26.30
N THR A 456 -9.42 19.40 -26.76
CA THR A 456 -9.33 18.44 -27.85
C THR A 456 -9.41 17.01 -27.33
N GLU A 457 -9.95 16.09 -28.14
CA GLU A 457 -10.07 14.70 -27.76
C GLU A 457 -8.69 14.03 -27.69
N ALA A 458 -8.42 13.36 -26.56
CA ALA A 458 -7.23 12.54 -26.40
C ALA A 458 -7.45 11.18 -27.05
N ILE A 459 -6.57 10.80 -27.97
CA ILE A 459 -6.68 9.54 -28.71
C ILE A 459 -5.95 8.45 -27.92
N ILE A 460 -6.70 7.44 -27.44
CA ILE A 460 -6.19 6.23 -26.79
C ILE A 460 -6.58 5.01 -27.60
N LYS A 461 -5.59 4.16 -27.89
CA LYS A 461 -5.82 2.86 -28.55
C LYS A 461 -6.17 1.83 -27.47
N GLU A 462 -7.45 1.60 -27.23
CA GLU A 462 -7.90 0.58 -26.31
C GLU A 462 -7.77 -0.84 -26.88
N GLU A 463 -7.51 -1.81 -25.99
CA GLU A 463 -7.53 -3.23 -26.35
C GLU A 463 -8.95 -3.71 -26.68
N LYS A 464 -9.08 -4.52 -27.75
CA LYS A 464 -10.36 -5.18 -28.09
C LYS A 464 -10.56 -6.44 -27.25
N ILE A 465 -11.79 -6.65 -26.77
CA ILE A 465 -12.19 -7.88 -26.08
C ILE A 465 -12.36 -9.01 -27.12
N VAL A 466 -11.70 -10.15 -26.86
CA VAL A 466 -11.89 -11.41 -27.63
C VAL A 466 -12.64 -12.43 -26.77
N ILE A 467 -13.34 -13.40 -27.40
CA ILE A 467 -14.29 -14.26 -26.68
C ILE A 467 -13.61 -15.41 -25.94
N GLY A 468 -12.60 -16.02 -26.51
CA GLY A 468 -11.92 -17.21 -25.96
C GLY A 468 -10.43 -17.02 -25.73
N ALA A 469 -9.79 -17.98 -25.07
CA ALA A 469 -8.35 -18.02 -24.90
C ALA A 469 -7.65 -18.12 -26.27
N GLU A 470 -6.67 -17.23 -26.50
CA GLU A 470 -5.90 -17.17 -27.75
C GLU A 470 -4.62 -18.01 -27.66
N GLU A 471 -4.16 -18.31 -26.47
CA GLU A 471 -2.87 -18.93 -26.22
C GLU A 471 -3.00 -20.08 -25.22
N ASN A 472 -2.25 -21.15 -25.43
CA ASN A 472 -2.13 -22.25 -24.50
C ASN A 472 -0.66 -22.43 -24.13
N PHE A 473 -0.28 -22.04 -22.90
CA PHE A 473 1.08 -22.20 -22.42
C PHE A 473 1.27 -23.59 -21.80
N ASP A 474 2.29 -24.29 -22.25
CA ASP A 474 2.71 -25.54 -21.61
C ASP A 474 3.69 -25.25 -20.50
N ALA A 475 3.19 -25.36 -19.26
CA ALA A 475 4.01 -25.15 -18.05
C ALA A 475 5.11 -26.20 -17.84
N SER A 476 5.07 -27.32 -18.58
CA SER A 476 6.07 -28.39 -18.46
C SER A 476 7.33 -28.15 -19.29
N ILE A 477 7.31 -27.18 -20.20
CA ILE A 477 8.49 -26.88 -21.02
C ILE A 477 9.62 -26.36 -20.12
N VAL A 478 10.72 -27.10 -20.14
CA VAL A 478 11.96 -26.72 -19.44
C VAL A 478 12.90 -26.08 -20.44
N ALA A 479 13.45 -24.94 -20.07
CA ALA A 479 14.45 -24.23 -20.86
C ALA A 479 15.71 -25.09 -21.07
N LYS A 480 16.22 -25.12 -22.30
CA LYS A 480 17.52 -25.72 -22.61
C LYS A 480 18.50 -24.58 -22.91
N TYR A 481 19.55 -24.51 -22.12
CA TYR A 481 20.61 -23.50 -22.27
C TYR A 481 21.93 -24.07 -21.76
N GLU A 482 23.05 -23.49 -22.20
CA GLU A 482 24.36 -23.74 -21.60
C GLU A 482 24.47 -22.95 -20.31
N LYS A 483 24.87 -23.60 -19.23
CA LYS A 483 25.05 -22.95 -17.94
C LYS A 483 26.23 -21.97 -18.00
N THR A 484 26.05 -20.84 -17.37
CA THR A 484 27.11 -19.87 -17.15
C THR A 484 28.18 -20.47 -16.22
N PRO A 485 29.48 -20.45 -16.62
CA PRO A 485 30.56 -20.98 -15.77
C PRO A 485 30.63 -20.28 -14.40
N SER A 486 31.09 -21.02 -13.41
CA SER A 486 31.38 -20.50 -12.07
C SER A 486 32.58 -21.22 -11.48
N THR A 487 33.31 -20.56 -10.58
CA THR A 487 34.51 -21.08 -9.93
C THR A 487 34.19 -22.14 -8.87
N PHE A 488 32.92 -22.26 -8.49
CA PHE A 488 32.43 -23.29 -7.53
C PHE A 488 31.02 -23.75 -7.92
N ASP A 489 30.56 -24.83 -7.31
CA ASP A 489 29.22 -25.38 -7.58
C ASP A 489 28.13 -24.51 -6.93
N ARG A 490 27.54 -23.62 -7.69
CA ARG A 490 26.47 -22.71 -7.26
C ARG A 490 25.12 -23.42 -7.08
N SER A 491 24.95 -24.65 -7.55
CA SER A 491 23.70 -25.40 -7.32
C SER A 491 23.53 -25.88 -5.87
N ILE A 492 24.63 -25.84 -5.08
CA ILE A 492 24.60 -26.17 -3.66
C ILE A 492 24.11 -24.93 -2.88
N GLU A 493 22.87 -25.03 -2.40
CA GLU A 493 22.30 -23.97 -1.57
C GLU A 493 23.06 -23.81 -0.26
N PRO A 494 23.43 -22.57 0.15
CA PRO A 494 24.09 -22.34 1.44
C PRO A 494 23.27 -22.87 2.63
N ASN A 495 23.93 -23.27 3.69
CA ASN A 495 23.25 -23.68 4.93
C ASN A 495 22.62 -22.50 5.64
N TYR A 496 21.69 -22.76 6.55
CA TYR A 496 21.23 -21.74 7.50
C TYR A 496 22.34 -21.42 8.51
N GLY A 497 22.40 -20.18 8.94
CA GLY A 497 23.15 -19.77 10.12
C GLY A 497 22.52 -20.26 11.42
N PRO A 498 23.01 -19.78 12.58
CA PRO A 498 22.38 -20.06 13.87
C PRO A 498 20.92 -19.62 13.90
N THR A 499 20.03 -20.50 14.35
CA THR A 499 18.58 -20.23 14.40
C THR A 499 18.30 -18.98 15.26
N PRO A 500 17.69 -17.95 14.71
CA PRO A 500 17.37 -16.74 15.46
C PRO A 500 16.21 -16.97 16.42
N VAL A 501 16.24 -16.29 17.56
CA VAL A 501 15.17 -16.33 18.55
C VAL A 501 14.33 -15.07 18.39
N ALA A 502 13.04 -15.22 18.08
CA ALA A 502 12.13 -14.09 18.00
C ALA A 502 12.02 -13.39 19.37
N LYS A 503 12.21 -12.08 19.38
CA LYS A 503 12.06 -11.27 20.60
C LYS A 503 10.57 -10.93 20.76
N VAL A 504 9.86 -11.68 21.59
CA VAL A 504 8.47 -11.38 21.90
C VAL A 504 8.41 -10.13 22.78
N PRO A 505 7.73 -9.05 22.36
CA PRO A 505 7.65 -7.83 23.16
C PRO A 505 6.96 -8.06 24.50
N THR A 506 7.41 -7.36 25.53
CA THR A 506 6.75 -7.35 26.82
C THR A 506 5.47 -6.53 26.74
N VAL A 507 4.34 -7.20 26.89
CA VAL A 507 3.01 -6.56 26.92
C VAL A 507 2.65 -6.22 28.35
N TRP A 508 2.24 -4.98 28.60
CA TRP A 508 1.63 -4.58 29.83
C TRP A 508 0.13 -4.30 29.63
N GLU A 509 -0.65 -4.56 30.64
CA GLU A 509 -2.09 -4.37 30.65
C GLU A 509 -2.52 -3.52 31.84
N SER A 510 -3.62 -2.79 31.69
CA SER A 510 -4.30 -2.05 32.73
C SER A 510 -5.79 -1.90 32.41
N LYS A 511 -6.59 -1.51 33.39
CA LYS A 511 -8.02 -1.23 33.22
C LYS A 511 -8.38 -0.02 34.07
N LEU A 512 -9.04 0.96 33.48
CA LEU A 512 -9.58 2.10 34.21
C LEU A 512 -10.90 1.74 34.88
N GLU A 513 -11.31 2.52 35.88
CA GLU A 513 -12.55 2.31 36.66
C GLU A 513 -13.81 2.35 35.77
N ASN A 514 -13.81 3.16 34.71
CA ASN A 514 -14.91 3.24 33.73
C ASN A 514 -14.95 2.07 32.71
N GLY A 515 -14.07 1.08 32.87
CA GLY A 515 -14.06 -0.13 32.05
C GLY A 515 -13.10 -0.12 30.87
N LEU A 516 -12.50 1.01 30.49
CA LEU A 516 -11.50 1.10 29.41
C LEU A 516 -10.31 0.17 29.72
N LYS A 517 -10.06 -0.79 28.82
CA LYS A 517 -8.89 -1.66 28.89
C LYS A 517 -7.73 -1.02 28.12
N VAL A 518 -6.52 -1.09 28.67
CA VAL A 518 -5.33 -0.47 28.09
C VAL A 518 -4.24 -1.52 27.97
N PHE A 519 -3.63 -1.59 26.79
CA PHE A 519 -2.55 -2.51 26.46
C PHE A 519 -1.39 -1.72 25.87
N GLY A 520 -0.15 -2.05 26.22
CA GLY A 520 0.98 -1.35 25.64
C GLY A 520 2.24 -2.17 25.52
N ILE A 521 3.14 -1.68 24.67
CA ILE A 521 4.49 -2.15 24.44
C ILE A 521 5.41 -0.92 24.40
N GLU A 522 6.41 -0.89 25.27
CA GLU A 522 7.47 0.13 25.22
C GLU A 522 8.47 -0.24 24.14
N SER A 523 8.82 0.70 23.24
CA SER A 523 9.73 0.51 22.11
C SER A 523 10.41 1.83 21.77
N ASP A 524 11.71 1.92 21.98
CA ASP A 524 12.55 3.12 21.88
C ASP A 524 13.40 3.18 20.58
N GLU A 525 13.11 2.31 19.60
CA GLU A 525 13.84 2.24 18.33
C GLU A 525 13.80 3.54 17.54
N VAL A 526 12.67 4.25 17.61
CA VAL A 526 12.45 5.57 17.02
C VAL A 526 11.68 6.45 18.00
N PRO A 527 11.88 7.78 18.03
CA PRO A 527 11.23 8.67 18.99
C PRO A 527 9.75 8.93 18.63
N LEU A 528 9.01 7.87 18.36
CA LEU A 528 7.61 7.90 17.94
C LEU A 528 6.71 7.17 18.94
N VAL A 529 5.46 7.60 19.03
CA VAL A 529 4.38 6.88 19.69
C VAL A 529 3.23 6.71 18.72
N GLN A 530 2.76 5.47 18.58
CA GLN A 530 1.53 5.13 17.89
C GLN A 530 0.52 4.59 18.89
N PHE A 531 -0.70 5.08 18.83
CA PHE A 531 -1.78 4.57 19.67
C PHE A 531 -3.08 4.45 18.91
N ASN A 532 -3.97 3.60 19.41
CA ASN A 532 -5.36 3.58 18.96
C ASN A 532 -6.32 3.23 20.08
N ILE A 533 -7.56 3.73 19.96
CA ILE A 533 -8.70 3.34 20.79
C ILE A 533 -9.69 2.66 19.85
N VAL A 534 -10.02 1.41 20.14
CA VAL A 534 -10.99 0.61 19.39
C VAL A 534 -12.24 0.48 20.22
N ILE A 535 -13.36 0.96 19.71
CA ILE A 535 -14.69 0.93 20.35
C ILE A 535 -15.54 -0.08 19.57
N ASP A 536 -15.88 -1.19 20.19
CA ASP A 536 -16.69 -2.25 19.58
C ASP A 536 -18.10 -1.74 19.21
N GLY A 537 -18.67 -2.22 18.10
CA GLY A 537 -19.97 -1.85 17.54
C GLY A 537 -19.88 -1.50 16.06
N GLY A 538 -19.37 -0.31 15.73
CA GLY A 538 -19.22 0.10 14.33
C GLY A 538 -20.55 0.01 13.53
N GLN A 539 -20.50 -0.55 12.33
CA GLN A 539 -21.72 -0.76 11.51
C GLN A 539 -22.70 -1.74 12.15
N LEU A 540 -22.24 -2.71 12.96
CA LEU A 540 -23.12 -3.74 13.53
C LEU A 540 -24.26 -3.20 14.39
N VAL A 541 -24.13 -2.00 14.93
CA VAL A 541 -25.15 -1.35 15.78
C VAL A 541 -26.02 -0.36 15.01
N GLU A 542 -25.85 -0.25 13.69
CA GLU A 542 -26.68 0.59 12.83
C GLU A 542 -28.03 -0.07 12.52
N SER A 543 -29.03 0.71 12.17
CA SER A 543 -30.28 0.22 11.57
C SER A 543 -30.16 0.17 10.05
N MET A 544 -30.87 -0.78 9.40
CA MET A 544 -30.81 -0.99 7.94
C MET A 544 -31.24 0.21 7.11
N ASN A 545 -32.05 1.12 7.65
CA ASN A 545 -32.49 2.34 6.99
C ASN A 545 -31.55 3.54 7.24
N LYS A 546 -30.57 3.41 8.13
CA LYS A 546 -29.59 4.46 8.49
C LYS A 546 -28.15 3.96 8.32
N LEU A 547 -27.91 3.06 7.36
CA LEU A 547 -26.57 2.57 7.05
C LEU A 547 -25.64 3.73 6.68
N GLY A 548 -24.46 3.76 7.30
CA GLY A 548 -23.45 4.80 7.13
C GLY A 548 -23.43 5.82 8.28
N VAL A 549 -24.32 5.71 9.29
CA VAL A 549 -24.33 6.64 10.43
C VAL A 549 -23.04 6.54 11.25
N ALA A 550 -22.51 5.32 11.46
CA ALA A 550 -21.22 5.14 12.15
C ALA A 550 -20.06 5.83 11.43
N ASN A 551 -20.04 5.71 10.09
CA ASN A 551 -19.01 6.35 9.28
C ASN A 551 -19.11 7.87 9.35
N LEU A 552 -20.31 8.43 9.16
CA LEU A 552 -20.51 9.88 9.24
C LEU A 552 -20.25 10.40 10.65
N THR A 553 -20.55 9.62 11.70
CA THR A 553 -20.22 9.99 13.09
C THR A 553 -18.70 10.06 13.27
N ALA A 554 -17.96 9.02 12.85
CA ALA A 554 -16.51 9.00 12.91
C ALA A 554 -15.89 10.19 12.16
N ASP A 555 -16.34 10.43 10.93
CA ASP A 555 -15.86 11.55 10.10
C ASP A 555 -16.17 12.92 10.75
N LEU A 556 -17.34 13.09 11.39
CA LEU A 556 -17.74 14.35 12.00
C LEU A 556 -16.99 14.63 13.33
N LEU A 557 -16.57 13.60 14.07
CA LEU A 557 -15.74 13.77 15.27
C LEU A 557 -14.38 14.40 14.96
N GLU A 558 -13.91 14.33 13.72
CA GLU A 558 -12.70 15.03 13.26
C GLU A 558 -12.96 16.51 12.89
N LYS A 559 -14.21 16.93 12.85
CA LYS A 559 -14.60 18.26 12.36
C LYS A 559 -14.79 19.29 13.47
N GLY A 560 -13.73 19.44 14.28
CA GLY A 560 -13.68 20.38 15.38
C GLY A 560 -14.22 19.87 16.71
N THR A 561 -14.02 20.67 17.73
CA THR A 561 -14.46 20.39 19.10
C THR A 561 -15.33 21.56 19.59
N LYS A 562 -15.91 21.46 20.78
CA LYS A 562 -16.60 22.59 21.40
C LYS A 562 -15.71 23.84 21.49
N ASN A 563 -14.41 23.63 21.73
CA ASN A 563 -13.45 24.70 22.00
C ASN A 563 -12.64 25.12 20.76
N LYS A 564 -12.65 24.30 19.69
CA LYS A 564 -11.86 24.53 18.46
C LYS A 564 -12.70 24.34 17.21
N THR A 565 -12.56 25.27 16.29
CA THR A 565 -13.05 25.06 14.91
C THR A 565 -12.24 23.93 14.24
N VAL A 566 -12.71 23.47 13.07
CA VAL A 566 -11.98 22.47 12.26
C VAL A 566 -10.55 22.94 12.00
N SER A 567 -10.40 24.16 11.51
CA SER A 567 -9.10 24.76 11.21
C SER A 567 -8.19 24.84 12.45
N GLN A 568 -8.72 25.27 13.60
CA GLN A 568 -7.94 25.35 14.84
C GLN A 568 -7.49 23.97 15.34
N LEU A 569 -8.31 22.95 15.17
CA LEU A 569 -7.97 21.58 15.55
C LEU A 569 -6.90 20.98 14.62
N GLU A 570 -7.10 21.13 13.32
CA GLU A 570 -6.13 20.67 12.30
C GLU A 570 -4.77 21.37 12.50
N ASP A 571 -4.76 22.68 12.71
CA ASP A 571 -3.54 23.44 13.02
C ASP A 571 -2.84 22.95 14.29
N ALA A 572 -3.61 22.69 15.36
CA ALA A 572 -3.05 22.25 16.62
C ALA A 572 -2.37 20.88 16.51
N LEU A 573 -2.97 19.92 15.78
CA LEU A 573 -2.36 18.63 15.48
C LEU A 573 -1.13 18.78 14.58
N ALA A 574 -1.25 19.56 13.51
CA ALA A 574 -0.18 19.74 12.54
C ALA A 574 1.07 20.43 13.13
N GLN A 575 0.90 21.40 14.04
CA GLN A 575 2.03 22.03 14.75
C GLN A 575 2.81 21.06 15.64
N LEU A 576 2.17 20.01 16.11
CA LEU A 576 2.83 18.91 16.85
C LEU A 576 3.48 17.88 15.91
N GLY A 577 3.34 18.04 14.58
CA GLY A 577 3.68 17.00 13.62
C GLY A 577 2.90 15.70 13.86
N ALA A 578 1.70 15.82 14.42
CA ALA A 578 0.90 14.71 14.87
C ALA A 578 -0.29 14.44 13.94
N SER A 579 -0.79 13.22 13.96
CA SER A 579 -2.05 12.85 13.34
C SER A 579 -3.01 12.29 14.38
N GLY A 580 -4.30 12.61 14.21
CA GLY A 580 -5.41 12.01 14.94
C GLY A 580 -6.53 11.73 13.94
N SER A 581 -7.05 10.50 13.89
CA SER A 581 -8.09 10.13 12.94
C SER A 581 -9.11 9.18 13.55
N PHE A 582 -10.34 9.27 13.05
CA PHE A 582 -11.46 8.41 13.41
C PHE A 582 -11.92 7.65 12.16
N SER A 583 -12.22 6.39 12.29
CA SER A 583 -12.73 5.58 11.18
C SER A 583 -13.74 4.56 11.68
N ALA A 584 -14.81 4.36 10.93
CA ALA A 584 -15.76 3.29 11.19
C ALA A 584 -15.46 2.07 10.34
N GLY A 585 -15.45 0.92 11.00
CA GLY A 585 -15.43 -0.39 10.36
C GLY A 585 -16.75 -1.13 10.54
N LYS A 586 -16.79 -2.38 10.12
CA LYS A 586 -17.97 -3.22 10.34
C LYS A 586 -18.23 -3.46 11.83
N GLU A 587 -17.20 -3.83 12.59
CA GLU A 587 -17.30 -4.29 13.97
C GLU A 587 -16.85 -3.25 15.00
N SER A 588 -16.29 -2.11 14.60
CA SER A 588 -15.76 -1.12 15.53
C SER A 588 -15.61 0.27 14.91
N ILE A 589 -15.56 1.28 15.76
CA ILE A 589 -14.92 2.58 15.46
C ILE A 589 -13.51 2.55 16.00
N LYS A 590 -12.56 3.01 15.20
CA LYS A 590 -11.16 3.09 15.55
C LYS A 590 -10.71 4.55 15.54
N ILE A 591 -10.12 4.98 16.65
CA ILE A 591 -9.41 6.25 16.79
C ILE A 591 -7.92 5.93 16.73
N SER A 592 -7.17 6.61 15.90
CA SER A 592 -5.73 6.37 15.74
C SER A 592 -4.95 7.66 15.90
N GLY A 593 -3.78 7.59 16.53
CA GLY A 593 -2.85 8.72 16.62
C GLY A 593 -1.42 8.27 16.41
N THR A 594 -0.65 9.15 15.75
CA THR A 594 0.80 9.02 15.59
C THR A 594 1.44 10.36 15.90
N THR A 595 2.52 10.35 16.66
CA THR A 595 3.20 11.58 17.10
C THR A 595 4.64 11.31 17.50
N LEU A 596 5.47 12.36 17.55
CA LEU A 596 6.76 12.27 18.24
C LEU A 596 6.55 12.05 19.75
N ALA A 597 7.40 11.26 20.39
CA ALA A 597 7.29 10.94 21.81
C ALA A 597 7.18 12.20 22.70
N LYS A 598 7.96 13.24 22.41
CA LYS A 598 7.93 14.55 23.11
C LYS A 598 6.56 15.24 23.05
N ASN A 599 5.74 14.94 22.04
CA ASN A 599 4.44 15.58 21.78
C ASN A 599 3.25 14.69 22.19
N TYR A 600 3.49 13.49 22.74
CA TYR A 600 2.43 12.52 23.03
C TYR A 600 1.29 13.08 23.89
N ASN A 601 1.60 13.71 25.02
CA ASN A 601 0.58 14.23 25.93
C ASN A 601 -0.29 15.32 25.28
N ALA A 602 0.33 16.23 24.50
CA ALA A 602 -0.40 17.27 23.79
C ALA A 602 -1.29 16.69 22.69
N THR A 603 -0.78 15.70 21.94
CA THR A 603 -1.54 15.01 20.89
C THR A 603 -2.72 14.25 21.48
N LEU A 604 -2.49 13.48 22.54
CA LEU A 604 -3.56 12.73 23.19
C LEU A 604 -4.63 13.65 23.79
N ALA A 605 -4.25 14.81 24.32
CA ALA A 605 -5.21 15.78 24.82
C ALA A 605 -6.17 16.26 23.72
N LEU A 606 -5.67 16.54 22.51
CA LEU A 606 -6.50 16.89 21.35
C LEU A 606 -7.41 15.73 20.94
N VAL A 607 -6.90 14.51 20.89
CA VAL A 607 -7.71 13.32 20.56
C VAL A 607 -8.80 13.07 21.62
N LYS A 608 -8.51 13.26 22.90
CA LYS A 608 -9.53 13.20 23.96
C LYS A 608 -10.60 14.27 23.80
N GLU A 609 -10.22 15.50 23.47
CA GLU A 609 -11.17 16.58 23.20
C GLU A 609 -12.07 16.27 21.99
N MET A 610 -11.52 15.71 20.89
CA MET A 610 -12.30 15.22 19.75
C MET A 610 -13.31 14.16 20.14
N LEU A 611 -12.89 13.23 20.98
CA LEU A 611 -13.75 12.12 21.44
C LEU A 611 -14.85 12.58 22.37
N LEU A 612 -14.55 13.47 23.34
CA LEU A 612 -15.45 13.80 24.45
C LEU A 612 -16.25 15.09 24.24
N GLU A 613 -15.75 15.99 23.41
CA GLU A 613 -16.32 17.32 23.21
C GLU A 613 -16.55 17.66 21.72
N PRO A 614 -17.27 16.80 20.96
CA PRO A 614 -17.49 17.03 19.54
C PRO A 614 -18.28 18.32 19.28
N ARG A 615 -17.99 18.96 18.13
CA ARG A 615 -18.59 20.24 17.77
C ARG A 615 -20.01 20.11 17.21
N TRP A 616 -20.33 19.04 16.52
CA TRP A 616 -21.61 18.81 15.83
C TRP A 616 -21.97 19.92 14.83
N ASP A 617 -21.05 20.24 13.93
CA ASP A 617 -21.20 21.31 12.94
C ASP A 617 -22.07 20.86 11.75
N GLU A 618 -23.21 21.54 11.55
CA GLU A 618 -24.16 21.24 10.48
C GLU A 618 -23.57 21.44 9.08
N THR A 619 -22.69 22.45 8.92
CA THR A 619 -22.08 22.73 7.61
C THR A 619 -21.10 21.62 7.23
N GLU A 620 -20.27 21.19 8.18
CA GLU A 620 -19.35 20.06 7.99
C GLU A 620 -20.12 18.76 7.74
N PHE A 621 -21.21 18.52 8.47
CA PHE A 621 -22.04 17.34 8.26
C PHE A 621 -22.57 17.25 6.83
N GLU A 622 -23.10 18.34 6.27
CA GLU A 622 -23.58 18.35 4.88
C GLU A 622 -22.46 18.15 3.86
N LEU A 623 -21.25 18.66 4.13
CA LEU A 623 -20.07 18.40 3.29
C LEU A 623 -19.66 16.93 3.35
N LEU A 624 -19.68 16.33 4.53
CA LEU A 624 -19.37 14.90 4.72
C LEU A 624 -20.38 13.99 4.02
N LYS A 625 -21.67 14.33 4.03
CA LYS A 625 -22.69 13.59 3.25
C LYS A 625 -22.38 13.62 1.75
N LYS A 626 -22.08 14.80 1.20
CA LYS A 626 -21.69 14.94 -0.22
C LYS A 626 -20.44 14.12 -0.53
N ARG A 627 -19.44 14.14 0.37
CA ARG A 627 -18.21 13.33 0.24
C ARG A 627 -18.53 11.83 0.25
N ALA A 628 -19.37 11.37 1.18
CA ALA A 628 -19.77 9.95 1.25
C ALA A 628 -20.51 9.51 -0.03
N ILE A 629 -21.40 10.31 -0.57
CA ILE A 629 -22.11 10.05 -1.84
C ILE A 629 -21.12 10.02 -3.01
N SER A 630 -20.17 10.96 -3.07
CA SER A 630 -19.11 10.96 -4.09
C SER A 630 -18.25 9.68 -4.03
N ASN A 631 -17.88 9.23 -2.83
CA ASN A 631 -17.13 8.00 -2.63
C ASN A 631 -17.94 6.74 -3.02
N LEU A 632 -19.24 6.71 -2.72
CA LEU A 632 -20.12 5.62 -3.16
C LEU A 632 -20.19 5.53 -4.69
N ARG A 633 -20.37 6.66 -5.38
CA ARG A 633 -20.33 6.70 -6.86
C ARG A 633 -19.01 6.25 -7.44
N GLN A 634 -17.90 6.59 -6.80
CA GLN A 634 -16.59 6.09 -7.22
C GLN A 634 -16.45 4.57 -7.01
N GLN A 635 -17.02 4.03 -5.93
CA GLN A 635 -17.05 2.57 -5.73
C GLN A 635 -17.90 1.87 -6.78
N GLU A 636 -19.04 2.44 -7.20
CA GLU A 636 -19.87 1.94 -8.31
C GLU A 636 -19.12 1.95 -9.66
N ALA A 637 -18.11 2.81 -9.81
CA ALA A 637 -17.24 2.86 -10.98
C ALA A 637 -16.16 1.75 -10.99
N SER A 638 -15.90 1.12 -9.86
CA SER A 638 -14.82 0.14 -9.71
C SER A 638 -15.34 -1.29 -9.85
N PRO A 639 -14.95 -2.05 -10.89
CA PRO A 639 -15.35 -3.46 -11.04
C PRO A 639 -15.03 -4.30 -9.80
N ARG A 640 -13.92 -4.03 -9.13
CA ARG A 640 -13.51 -4.72 -7.90
C ARG A 640 -14.46 -4.42 -6.74
N SER A 641 -14.87 -3.17 -6.56
CA SER A 641 -15.78 -2.76 -5.48
C SER A 641 -17.19 -3.30 -5.70
N VAL A 642 -17.68 -3.22 -6.95
CA VAL A 642 -18.96 -3.81 -7.35
C VAL A 642 -18.97 -5.32 -7.07
N ALA A 643 -17.91 -6.02 -7.47
CA ALA A 643 -17.78 -7.46 -7.21
C ALA A 643 -17.75 -7.77 -5.71
N GLN A 644 -17.08 -6.95 -4.88
CA GLN A 644 -17.04 -7.15 -3.43
C GLN A 644 -18.41 -6.99 -2.79
N ASN A 645 -19.14 -5.95 -3.14
CA ASN A 645 -20.45 -5.65 -2.56
C ASN A 645 -21.47 -6.74 -2.94
N ALA A 646 -21.55 -7.11 -4.21
CA ALA A 646 -22.46 -8.17 -4.68
C ALA A 646 -22.12 -9.54 -4.05
N TYR A 647 -20.84 -9.86 -3.95
CA TYR A 647 -20.41 -11.11 -3.32
C TYR A 647 -20.70 -11.13 -1.81
N ASN A 648 -20.55 -10.02 -1.09
CA ASN A 648 -20.91 -9.95 0.32
C ASN A 648 -22.40 -10.22 0.55
N GLU A 649 -23.30 -9.76 -0.34
CA GLU A 649 -24.73 -10.06 -0.25
C GLU A 649 -25.03 -11.57 -0.46
N LEU A 650 -24.24 -12.24 -1.30
CA LEU A 650 -24.37 -13.68 -1.51
C LEU A 650 -23.84 -14.48 -0.30
N ILE A 651 -22.77 -14.03 0.34
CA ILE A 651 -22.15 -14.71 1.50
C ILE A 651 -22.97 -14.54 2.77
N TYR A 652 -23.38 -13.31 3.08
CA TYR A 652 -24.02 -12.99 4.38
C TYR A 652 -25.53 -12.88 4.31
N GLY A 653 -26.11 -12.84 3.12
CA GLY A 653 -27.52 -12.58 2.90
C GLY A 653 -27.84 -11.09 2.71
N LYS A 654 -28.78 -10.81 1.82
CA LYS A 654 -29.13 -9.44 1.42
C LYS A 654 -29.67 -8.58 2.58
N ASP A 655 -30.36 -9.20 3.55
CA ASP A 655 -30.94 -8.50 4.70
C ASP A 655 -30.03 -8.49 5.93
N ASN A 656 -28.80 -8.98 5.81
CA ASN A 656 -27.82 -8.99 6.89
C ASN A 656 -26.94 -7.74 6.79
N ILE A 657 -26.82 -7.00 7.88
CA ILE A 657 -26.00 -5.77 7.94
C ILE A 657 -24.54 -6.03 7.56
N ARG A 658 -24.01 -7.22 7.85
CA ARG A 658 -22.63 -7.60 7.52
C ARG A 658 -22.37 -7.64 6.01
N SER A 659 -23.42 -7.75 5.18
CA SER A 659 -23.32 -7.70 3.72
C SER A 659 -23.20 -6.26 3.20
N LYS A 660 -23.60 -5.27 3.99
CA LYS A 660 -23.73 -3.87 3.54
C LYS A 660 -22.41 -3.11 3.54
N ASN A 661 -22.33 -2.10 2.71
CA ASN A 661 -21.19 -1.18 2.68
C ASN A 661 -21.16 -0.33 3.95
N VAL A 662 -20.00 -0.12 4.55
CA VAL A 662 -19.83 0.71 5.75
C VAL A 662 -20.19 2.17 5.47
N LEU A 663 -19.98 2.66 4.25
CA LEU A 663 -20.43 4.00 3.83
C LEU A 663 -21.96 4.11 3.68
N GLY A 664 -22.69 3.00 3.79
CA GLY A 664 -24.10 2.93 3.52
C GLY A 664 -24.44 2.84 2.02
N SER A 665 -25.55 3.46 1.64
CA SER A 665 -26.00 3.67 0.26
C SER A 665 -26.32 5.14 0.04
N ILE A 666 -26.43 5.58 -1.22
CA ILE A 666 -26.82 6.97 -1.52
C ILE A 666 -28.17 7.31 -0.86
N ALA A 667 -29.12 6.36 -0.85
CA ALA A 667 -30.42 6.56 -0.23
C ALA A 667 -30.33 6.70 1.31
N SER A 668 -29.60 5.79 1.98
CA SER A 668 -29.45 5.87 3.44
C SER A 668 -28.67 7.11 3.88
N VAL A 669 -27.56 7.45 3.20
CA VAL A 669 -26.78 8.66 3.49
C VAL A 669 -27.62 9.92 3.36
N ASN A 670 -28.46 10.03 2.31
CA ASN A 670 -29.38 11.17 2.16
C ASN A 670 -30.39 11.27 3.31
N SER A 671 -30.84 10.13 3.88
CA SER A 671 -31.81 10.11 4.97
C SER A 671 -31.23 10.37 6.36
N ILE A 672 -29.91 10.27 6.54
CA ILE A 672 -29.25 10.49 7.83
C ILE A 672 -29.27 11.98 8.19
N THR A 673 -29.58 12.26 9.44
CA THR A 673 -29.56 13.60 10.06
C THR A 673 -28.44 13.70 11.10
N ILE A 674 -28.08 14.91 11.48
CA ILE A 674 -27.08 15.11 12.53
C ILE A 674 -27.55 14.55 13.89
N ASP A 675 -28.85 14.53 14.13
CA ASP A 675 -29.41 13.94 15.35
C ASP A 675 -29.28 12.41 15.37
N ASP A 676 -29.29 11.74 14.21
CA ASP A 676 -28.94 10.31 14.10
C ASP A 676 -27.51 10.08 14.54
N LEU A 677 -26.55 10.99 14.19
CA LEU A 677 -25.16 10.89 14.60
C LEU A 677 -24.99 11.10 16.11
N LYS A 678 -25.68 12.10 16.67
CA LYS A 678 -25.69 12.36 18.11
C LYS A 678 -26.24 11.15 18.87
N SER A 679 -27.35 10.59 18.38
CA SER A 679 -27.95 9.40 18.96
C SER A 679 -27.02 8.18 18.89
N TYR A 680 -26.31 7.99 17.77
CA TYR A 680 -25.31 6.94 17.63
C TYR A 680 -24.18 7.13 18.66
N TYR A 681 -23.64 8.34 18.76
CA TYR A 681 -22.58 8.69 19.71
C TYR A 681 -23.04 8.46 21.16
N ASP A 682 -24.23 8.93 21.50
CA ASP A 682 -24.76 8.83 22.86
C ASP A 682 -25.05 7.38 23.28
N ASN A 683 -25.40 6.51 22.36
CA ASN A 683 -25.75 5.13 22.67
C ASN A 683 -24.56 4.17 22.60
N TYR A 684 -23.58 4.40 21.70
CA TYR A 684 -22.59 3.38 21.36
C TYR A 684 -21.13 3.79 21.63
N ILE A 685 -20.80 5.07 21.77
CA ILE A 685 -19.43 5.48 22.12
C ILE A 685 -19.24 5.41 23.63
N SER A 686 -18.66 4.29 24.10
CA SER A 686 -18.53 3.99 25.53
C SER A 686 -17.19 3.32 25.87
N PRO A 687 -16.58 3.67 27.03
CA PRO A 687 -15.36 3.02 27.49
C PRO A 687 -15.59 1.55 27.90
N SER A 688 -16.84 1.16 28.21
CA SER A 688 -17.18 -0.22 28.60
C SER A 688 -16.91 -1.25 27.49
N VAL A 689 -16.93 -0.81 26.22
CA VAL A 689 -16.66 -1.62 25.02
C VAL A 689 -15.41 -1.14 24.29
N ALA A 690 -14.56 -0.32 24.93
CA ALA A 690 -13.39 0.26 24.34
C ALA A 690 -12.09 -0.40 24.84
N LYS A 691 -11.08 -0.39 23.97
CA LYS A 691 -9.72 -0.86 24.23
C LYS A 691 -8.73 0.13 23.66
N MET A 692 -7.75 0.53 24.46
CA MET A 692 -6.66 1.38 24.02
C MET A 692 -5.38 0.55 23.86
N HIS A 693 -4.65 0.79 22.78
CA HIS A 693 -3.38 0.16 22.47
C HIS A 693 -2.33 1.23 22.23
N VAL A 694 -1.15 1.10 22.83
CA VAL A 694 -0.05 2.07 22.72
C VAL A 694 1.26 1.34 22.45
N VAL A 695 2.01 1.81 21.48
CA VAL A 695 3.36 1.31 21.14
C VAL A 695 4.27 2.51 20.87
N GLY A 696 5.45 2.53 21.44
CA GLY A 696 6.45 3.54 21.15
C GLY A 696 7.38 3.87 22.29
N ASP A 697 8.13 4.95 22.08
CA ASP A 697 9.10 5.48 23.05
C ASP A 697 8.38 6.23 24.17
N ILE A 698 7.66 5.46 25.00
CA ILE A 698 6.88 5.96 26.12
C ILE A 698 6.68 4.88 27.18
N SER A 699 6.83 5.25 28.47
CA SER A 699 6.64 4.30 29.57
C SER A 699 5.17 4.10 29.92
N LYS A 700 4.86 2.91 30.48
CA LYS A 700 3.53 2.58 31.02
C LYS A 700 2.98 3.67 31.95
N ASP A 701 3.80 4.16 32.87
CA ASP A 701 3.36 5.14 33.89
C ASP A 701 2.94 6.46 33.26
N VAL A 702 3.68 6.94 32.26
CA VAL A 702 3.31 8.15 31.49
C VAL A 702 2.01 7.95 30.75
N VAL A 703 1.81 6.80 30.12
CA VAL A 703 0.54 6.48 29.43
C VAL A 703 -0.61 6.48 30.40
N LEU A 704 -0.51 5.77 31.55
CA LEU A 704 -1.60 5.67 32.51
C LEU A 704 -1.94 7.01 33.16
N GLU A 705 -0.94 7.84 33.46
CA GLU A 705 -1.19 9.19 33.98
C GLU A 705 -1.89 10.07 32.95
N SER A 706 -1.50 9.96 31.66
CA SER A 706 -2.07 10.77 30.56
C SER A 706 -3.55 10.49 30.25
N ILE A 707 -4.06 9.32 30.67
CA ILE A 707 -5.45 8.90 30.44
C ILE A 707 -6.29 8.82 31.73
N LYS A 708 -5.71 9.16 32.86
CA LYS A 708 -6.37 9.05 34.19
C LYS A 708 -7.69 9.80 34.26
N ASP A 709 -7.74 10.97 33.62
CA ASP A 709 -8.94 11.80 33.56
C ASP A 709 -10.08 11.17 32.74
N LEU A 710 -9.79 10.23 31.85
CA LEU A 710 -10.83 9.48 31.11
C LEU A 710 -11.71 8.64 32.05
N SER A 711 -11.19 8.19 33.21
CA SER A 711 -11.99 7.46 34.20
C SER A 711 -13.19 8.27 34.69
N GLN A 712 -13.05 9.59 34.79
CA GLN A 712 -14.07 10.50 35.28
C GLN A 712 -14.87 11.17 34.16
N ASN A 713 -14.20 11.54 33.07
CA ASN A 713 -14.78 12.36 32.00
C ASN A 713 -15.45 11.55 30.90
N TRP A 714 -15.17 10.25 30.80
CA TRP A 714 -15.80 9.35 29.82
C TRP A 714 -16.69 8.34 30.54
N ALA A 715 -17.96 8.68 30.69
CA ALA A 715 -18.92 7.86 31.42
C ALA A 715 -19.20 6.53 30.71
N ALA A 716 -19.15 5.43 31.44
CA ALA A 716 -19.53 4.11 30.96
C ALA A 716 -21.03 4.02 30.71
N LYS A 717 -21.38 3.41 29.56
CA LYS A 717 -22.76 3.09 29.19
C LYS A 717 -22.84 1.59 28.90
N GLU A 718 -23.98 0.98 29.11
CA GLU A 718 -24.25 -0.39 28.70
C GLU A 718 -24.47 -0.39 27.16
N VAL A 719 -23.64 -1.13 26.42
CA VAL A 719 -23.71 -1.25 24.97
C VAL A 719 -23.98 -2.70 24.61
N THR A 720 -25.10 -2.94 23.96
CA THR A 720 -25.47 -4.25 23.41
C THR A 720 -25.12 -4.26 21.92
N ILE A 721 -24.22 -5.15 21.50
CA ILE A 721 -23.90 -5.38 20.10
C ILE A 721 -24.72 -6.56 19.61
N PRO A 722 -25.61 -6.37 18.60
CA PRO A 722 -26.42 -7.47 18.07
C PRO A 722 -25.54 -8.57 17.45
N ALA A 723 -25.89 -9.82 17.71
CA ALA A 723 -25.31 -10.97 17.02
C ALA A 723 -26.02 -11.19 15.68
N TYR A 724 -25.24 -11.28 14.59
CA TYR A 724 -25.78 -11.52 13.27
C TYR A 724 -25.38 -12.91 12.78
N LYS A 725 -26.37 -13.79 12.63
CA LYS A 725 -26.14 -15.16 12.17
C LYS A 725 -25.57 -15.15 10.75
N THR A 726 -24.41 -15.77 10.58
CA THR A 726 -23.86 -16.05 9.24
C THR A 726 -24.64 -17.23 8.63
N PRO A 727 -25.05 -17.17 7.35
CA PRO A 727 -25.66 -18.29 6.66
C PRO A 727 -24.77 -19.54 6.68
N GLU A 728 -25.39 -20.72 6.60
CA GLU A 728 -24.64 -21.96 6.39
C GLU A 728 -24.12 -22.04 4.94
N PRO A 729 -23.00 -22.77 4.71
CA PRO A 729 -22.52 -23.02 3.36
C PRO A 729 -23.61 -23.58 2.45
N PRO A 730 -23.64 -23.24 1.15
CA PRO A 730 -24.66 -23.77 0.25
C PRO A 730 -24.52 -25.28 0.08
N ASN A 731 -25.63 -25.99 -0.03
CA ASN A 731 -25.64 -27.44 -0.25
C ASN A 731 -25.15 -27.84 -1.66
N LYS A 732 -25.22 -26.93 -2.62
CA LYS A 732 -24.73 -27.09 -3.99
C LYS A 732 -24.20 -25.77 -4.53
N SER A 733 -23.18 -25.85 -5.37
CA SER A 733 -22.61 -24.67 -6.03
C SER A 733 -23.56 -24.08 -7.06
N THR A 734 -23.55 -22.75 -7.13
CA THR A 734 -24.30 -21.96 -8.11
C THR A 734 -23.37 -20.87 -8.65
N VAL A 735 -23.47 -20.63 -9.97
CA VAL A 735 -22.75 -19.53 -10.62
C VAL A 735 -23.65 -18.29 -10.60
N TYR A 736 -23.14 -17.21 -10.05
CA TYR A 736 -23.73 -15.88 -10.07
C TYR A 736 -22.91 -14.98 -10.97
N PHE A 737 -23.56 -14.21 -11.80
CA PHE A 737 -22.91 -13.29 -12.73
C PHE A 737 -23.41 -11.87 -12.53
N TYR A 738 -22.51 -10.92 -12.52
CA TYR A 738 -22.80 -9.49 -12.50
C TYR A 738 -22.24 -8.85 -13.77
N ASP A 739 -23.08 -8.23 -14.58
CA ASP A 739 -22.67 -7.62 -15.84
C ASP A 739 -21.93 -6.30 -15.63
N ILE A 740 -20.72 -6.21 -16.16
CA ILE A 740 -19.94 -4.98 -16.28
C ILE A 740 -19.58 -4.84 -17.77
N PRO A 741 -20.36 -4.08 -18.53
CA PRO A 741 -20.19 -3.99 -19.97
C PRO A 741 -18.78 -3.49 -20.37
N ASN A 742 -18.20 -4.14 -21.39
CA ASN A 742 -16.87 -3.84 -21.92
C ASN A 742 -15.69 -4.00 -20.94
N ALA A 743 -15.88 -4.69 -19.81
CA ALA A 743 -14.78 -4.98 -18.90
C ALA A 743 -13.70 -5.85 -19.55
N LYS A 744 -12.45 -5.40 -19.53
CA LYS A 744 -11.31 -6.13 -20.09
C LYS A 744 -10.86 -7.29 -19.20
N GLN A 745 -11.31 -7.29 -17.92
CA GLN A 745 -11.10 -8.34 -16.94
C GLN A 745 -12.42 -8.73 -16.28
N SER A 746 -12.53 -10.02 -15.91
CA SER A 746 -13.54 -10.51 -15.00
C SER A 746 -12.99 -10.58 -13.58
N GLN A 747 -13.77 -10.11 -12.59
CA GLN A 747 -13.48 -10.28 -11.18
C GLN A 747 -14.13 -11.59 -10.70
N LEU A 748 -13.30 -12.52 -10.24
CA LEU A 748 -13.71 -13.82 -9.72
C LEU A 748 -13.73 -13.79 -8.19
N ARG A 749 -14.78 -14.29 -7.56
CA ARG A 749 -14.88 -14.52 -6.13
C ARG A 749 -15.60 -15.83 -5.88
N PHE A 750 -14.86 -16.82 -5.41
CA PHE A 750 -15.38 -18.18 -5.17
C PHE A 750 -15.18 -18.54 -3.70
N GLY A 751 -16.21 -19.04 -3.04
CA GLY A 751 -16.10 -19.41 -1.64
C GLY A 751 -17.44 -19.62 -0.96
N SER A 752 -17.40 -19.70 0.36
CA SER A 752 -18.54 -19.99 1.21
C SER A 752 -18.38 -19.36 2.60
N PRO A 753 -19.47 -19.17 3.37
CA PRO A 753 -19.37 -18.95 4.82
C PRO A 753 -18.49 -20.02 5.48
N ALA A 754 -17.67 -19.60 6.47
CA ALA A 754 -16.69 -20.51 7.09
C ALA A 754 -16.58 -20.31 8.61
N LEU A 755 -15.48 -19.78 9.10
CA LEU A 755 -15.02 -19.86 10.49
C LEU A 755 -15.02 -18.48 11.16
N ALA A 756 -15.26 -18.46 12.47
CA ALA A 756 -14.90 -17.33 13.34
C ALA A 756 -13.42 -17.45 13.73
N PHE A 757 -12.79 -16.35 14.15
CA PHE A 757 -11.39 -16.33 14.52
C PHE A 757 -11.04 -17.29 15.67
N ASN A 758 -11.95 -17.42 16.66
CA ASN A 758 -11.77 -18.27 17.83
C ASN A 758 -12.19 -19.74 17.60
N ASP A 759 -12.67 -20.10 16.41
CA ASP A 759 -12.94 -21.50 16.09
C ASP A 759 -11.65 -22.33 16.15
N ALA A 760 -11.71 -23.53 16.71
CA ALA A 760 -10.57 -24.42 16.86
C ALA A 760 -9.89 -24.74 15.50
N ASP A 761 -10.67 -24.76 14.43
CA ASP A 761 -10.19 -25.00 13.06
C ASP A 761 -9.63 -23.75 12.38
N TYR A 762 -9.83 -22.52 12.91
CA TYR A 762 -9.47 -21.31 12.18
C TYR A 762 -7.98 -21.23 11.83
N PHE A 763 -7.11 -21.40 12.83
CA PHE A 763 -5.68 -21.35 12.60
C PHE A 763 -5.17 -22.59 11.84
N PRO A 764 -5.58 -23.84 12.15
CA PRO A 764 -5.28 -25.00 11.32
C PRO A 764 -5.72 -24.86 9.85
N ALA A 765 -6.92 -24.31 9.59
CA ALA A 765 -7.39 -24.02 8.23
C ALA A 765 -6.53 -22.96 7.52
N SER A 766 -6.02 -21.98 8.27
CA SER A 766 -5.05 -21.00 7.72
C SER A 766 -3.73 -21.66 7.34
N VAL A 767 -3.25 -22.65 8.11
CA VAL A 767 -2.06 -23.48 7.77
C VAL A 767 -2.31 -24.28 6.49
N MET A 768 -3.47 -24.94 6.38
CA MET A 768 -3.89 -25.64 5.17
C MET A 768 -3.94 -24.71 3.97
N ASN A 769 -4.55 -23.54 4.13
CA ASN A 769 -4.72 -22.55 3.06
C ASN A 769 -3.41 -21.96 2.55
N TYR A 770 -2.33 -22.04 3.31
CA TYR A 770 -1.02 -21.49 2.90
C TYR A 770 -0.59 -22.02 1.52
N ARG A 771 -0.64 -23.34 1.32
CA ARG A 771 -0.29 -23.95 0.03
C ARG A 771 -1.39 -23.85 -1.03
N LEU A 772 -2.64 -23.62 -0.64
CA LEU A 772 -3.73 -23.43 -1.60
C LEU A 772 -3.62 -22.06 -2.29
N GLY A 773 -3.71 -20.98 -1.54
CA GLY A 773 -3.73 -19.62 -2.09
C GLY A 773 -3.28 -18.54 -1.11
N GLY A 774 -2.95 -18.90 0.14
CA GLY A 774 -2.51 -17.95 1.17
C GLY A 774 -1.03 -17.60 1.12
N GLY A 775 -0.20 -18.48 0.56
CA GLY A 775 1.25 -18.36 0.52
C GLY A 775 1.82 -17.58 -0.69
N GLY A 776 1.02 -16.75 -1.35
CA GLY A 776 1.48 -15.97 -2.50
C GLY A 776 2.06 -16.87 -3.60
N PHE A 777 3.29 -16.59 -4.04
CA PHE A 777 3.97 -17.39 -5.07
C PHE A 777 4.20 -18.86 -4.70
N ALA A 778 4.26 -19.17 -3.42
CA ALA A 778 4.36 -20.57 -2.97
C ALA A 778 3.04 -21.34 -3.10
N SER A 779 1.91 -20.68 -3.38
CA SER A 779 0.60 -21.32 -3.43
C SER A 779 0.31 -22.00 -4.77
N GLN A 780 -0.48 -23.08 -4.76
CA GLN A 780 -0.86 -23.81 -5.96
C GLN A 780 -1.71 -22.97 -6.92
N LEU A 781 -2.62 -22.14 -6.41
CA LEU A 781 -3.42 -21.24 -7.24
C LEU A 781 -2.53 -20.28 -8.02
N THR A 782 -1.57 -19.63 -7.39
CA THR A 782 -0.65 -18.72 -8.08
C THR A 782 0.23 -19.48 -9.06
N GLN A 783 0.81 -20.61 -8.65
CA GLN A 783 1.68 -21.40 -9.50
C GLN A 783 0.98 -21.91 -10.77
N GLN A 784 -0.31 -22.23 -10.71
CA GLN A 784 -1.02 -22.74 -11.89
C GLN A 784 -1.67 -21.64 -12.73
N LEU A 785 -2.33 -20.64 -12.14
CA LEU A 785 -3.03 -19.62 -12.91
C LEU A 785 -2.13 -18.48 -13.40
N ARG A 786 -1.20 -18.01 -12.57
CA ARG A 786 -0.26 -16.95 -12.93
C ARG A 786 0.96 -17.56 -13.63
N GLU A 787 1.74 -18.38 -12.91
CA GLU A 787 3.01 -18.90 -13.39
C GLU A 787 2.86 -19.97 -14.49
N GLY A 788 1.79 -20.78 -14.43
CA GLY A 788 1.53 -21.82 -15.43
C GLY A 788 0.81 -21.32 -16.68
N LYS A 789 -0.19 -20.46 -16.54
CA LYS A 789 -1.09 -20.07 -17.62
C LYS A 789 -1.10 -18.59 -17.97
N GLY A 790 -0.54 -17.70 -17.17
CA GLY A 790 -0.59 -16.26 -17.40
C GLY A 790 -2.02 -15.69 -17.47
N TYR A 791 -2.99 -16.33 -16.79
CA TYR A 791 -4.39 -15.90 -16.82
C TYR A 791 -4.69 -14.68 -15.95
N THR A 792 -3.86 -14.46 -14.96
CA THR A 792 -4.03 -13.39 -13.96
C THR A 792 -2.69 -12.79 -13.56
N TYR A 793 -2.71 -11.56 -13.08
CA TYR A 793 -1.61 -10.95 -12.34
C TYR A 793 -1.47 -11.54 -10.94
N GLY A 794 -2.61 -11.90 -10.29
CA GLY A 794 -2.58 -12.48 -8.95
C GLY A 794 -3.89 -13.15 -8.55
N ILE A 795 -3.77 -14.20 -7.76
CA ILE A 795 -4.87 -14.94 -7.17
C ILE A 795 -4.54 -15.29 -5.72
N ARG A 796 -5.52 -15.18 -4.85
CA ARG A 796 -5.36 -15.49 -3.42
C ARG A 796 -6.58 -16.19 -2.87
N SER A 797 -6.37 -17.00 -1.84
CA SER A 797 -7.44 -17.51 -0.97
C SER A 797 -7.19 -17.15 0.48
N SER A 798 -8.25 -16.93 1.25
CA SER A 798 -8.16 -16.57 2.67
C SER A 798 -9.39 -16.98 3.44
N PHE A 799 -9.20 -17.24 4.75
CA PHE A 799 -10.24 -17.26 5.75
C PHE A 799 -10.32 -15.87 6.41
N SER A 800 -11.52 -15.31 6.55
CA SER A 800 -11.75 -13.95 7.06
C SER A 800 -12.76 -13.95 8.20
N GLY A 801 -12.48 -14.67 9.27
CA GLY A 801 -13.31 -14.66 10.48
C GLY A 801 -12.95 -13.51 11.43
N GLY A 802 -13.96 -12.89 12.03
CA GLY A 802 -13.85 -11.96 13.16
C GLY A 802 -14.37 -12.61 14.44
N LYS A 803 -15.08 -11.86 15.29
CA LYS A 803 -15.82 -12.43 16.44
C LYS A 803 -16.89 -13.42 15.97
N GLU A 804 -17.49 -13.14 14.80
CA GLU A 804 -18.47 -13.98 14.14
C GLU A 804 -17.86 -14.75 12.97
N LYS A 805 -18.57 -15.82 12.52
CA LYS A 805 -18.15 -16.57 11.34
C LYS A 805 -18.02 -15.67 10.12
N GLY A 806 -16.88 -15.73 9.47
CA GLY A 806 -16.60 -15.05 8.21
C GLY A 806 -16.73 -15.97 7.00
N SER A 807 -15.84 -15.82 6.01
CA SER A 807 -15.86 -16.62 4.79
C SER A 807 -14.48 -17.23 4.48
N PHE A 808 -14.50 -18.34 3.76
CA PHE A 808 -13.40 -18.72 2.88
C PHE A 808 -13.65 -18.11 1.51
N THR A 809 -12.65 -17.41 0.95
CA THR A 809 -12.82 -16.74 -0.35
C THR A 809 -11.55 -16.85 -1.19
N ILE A 810 -11.72 -17.27 -2.44
CA ILE A 810 -10.73 -17.15 -3.51
C ILE A 810 -11.05 -15.88 -4.30
N SER A 811 -10.07 -15.05 -4.59
CA SER A 811 -10.27 -13.81 -5.36
C SER A 811 -9.18 -13.62 -6.42
N SER A 812 -9.60 -13.21 -7.62
CA SER A 812 -8.69 -12.92 -8.74
C SER A 812 -9.35 -11.98 -9.75
N GLY A 813 -8.53 -11.15 -10.42
CA GLY A 813 -8.88 -10.51 -11.68
C GLY A 813 -8.25 -11.31 -12.83
N VAL A 814 -9.04 -11.80 -13.76
CA VAL A 814 -8.56 -12.57 -14.91
C VAL A 814 -8.90 -11.86 -16.22
N ARG A 815 -8.13 -12.05 -17.28
CA ARG A 815 -8.53 -11.56 -18.62
C ARG A 815 -9.95 -12.01 -18.94
N SER A 816 -10.76 -11.16 -19.53
CA SER A 816 -12.16 -11.47 -19.85
C SER A 816 -12.30 -12.77 -20.66
N ASN A 817 -11.46 -12.97 -21.67
CA ASN A 817 -11.50 -14.12 -22.56
C ASN A 817 -11.10 -15.47 -21.94
N VAL A 818 -10.50 -15.49 -20.76
CA VAL A 818 -10.12 -16.71 -20.03
C VAL A 818 -10.94 -16.92 -18.76
N THR A 819 -12.05 -16.22 -18.61
CA THR A 819 -12.93 -16.30 -17.42
C THR A 819 -13.36 -17.73 -17.13
N LEU A 820 -13.82 -18.45 -18.15
CA LEU A 820 -14.23 -19.84 -18.00
C LEU A 820 -13.04 -20.76 -17.70
N GLU A 821 -11.97 -20.66 -18.44
CA GLU A 821 -10.78 -21.52 -18.32
C GLU A 821 -10.11 -21.35 -16.94
N ALA A 822 -10.01 -20.14 -16.46
CA ALA A 822 -9.52 -19.86 -15.11
C ALA A 822 -10.44 -20.48 -14.04
N SER A 823 -11.74 -20.35 -14.20
CA SER A 823 -12.72 -20.91 -13.27
C SER A 823 -12.70 -22.45 -13.27
N GLN A 824 -12.56 -23.08 -14.44
CA GLN A 824 -12.42 -24.53 -14.57
C GLN A 824 -11.13 -25.03 -13.90
N LEU A 825 -10.01 -24.33 -14.10
CA LEU A 825 -8.73 -24.68 -13.47
C LEU A 825 -8.81 -24.55 -11.94
N ILE A 826 -9.43 -23.48 -11.42
CA ILE A 826 -9.66 -23.32 -9.97
C ILE A 826 -10.50 -24.47 -9.44
N LYS A 827 -11.59 -24.83 -10.13
CA LYS A 827 -12.44 -25.96 -9.75
C LYS A 827 -11.64 -27.26 -9.65
N GLN A 828 -10.80 -27.53 -10.64
CA GLN A 828 -9.94 -28.73 -10.67
C GLN A 828 -8.94 -28.73 -9.52
N ILE A 829 -8.29 -27.60 -9.25
CA ILE A 829 -7.34 -27.47 -8.13
C ILE A 829 -8.05 -27.78 -6.80
N LEU A 830 -9.21 -27.19 -6.56
CA LEU A 830 -9.96 -27.41 -5.31
C LEU A 830 -10.40 -28.85 -5.15
N ALA A 831 -10.90 -29.48 -6.21
CA ALA A 831 -11.39 -30.86 -6.18
C ALA A 831 -10.28 -31.87 -5.80
N ASN A 832 -9.04 -31.60 -6.18
CA ASN A 832 -7.91 -32.49 -5.96
C ASN A 832 -6.96 -32.04 -4.86
N TYR A 833 -7.26 -30.90 -4.17
CA TYR A 833 -6.32 -30.25 -3.27
C TYR A 833 -5.88 -31.15 -2.11
N GLY A 834 -6.84 -31.74 -1.40
CA GLY A 834 -6.57 -32.61 -0.26
C GLY A 834 -5.76 -33.85 -0.66
N GLU A 835 -6.16 -34.51 -1.75
CA GLU A 835 -5.49 -35.74 -2.22
C GLU A 835 -4.06 -35.50 -2.71
N ASN A 836 -3.83 -34.35 -3.35
CA ASN A 836 -2.51 -34.00 -3.90
C ASN A 836 -1.56 -33.34 -2.88
N TYR A 837 -2.03 -33.05 -1.67
CA TYR A 837 -1.19 -32.45 -0.63
C TYR A 837 -0.22 -33.48 -0.08
N ASN A 838 1.06 -33.16 -0.07
CA ASN A 838 2.15 -34.09 0.24
C ASN A 838 3.12 -33.58 1.29
N GLU A 839 4.10 -34.41 1.69
CA GLU A 839 5.12 -34.09 2.72
C GLU A 839 5.91 -32.81 2.37
N LYS A 840 6.22 -32.57 1.10
CA LYS A 840 6.94 -31.38 0.67
C LYS A 840 6.08 -30.11 0.87
N ASP A 841 4.77 -30.19 0.62
CA ASP A 841 3.83 -29.08 0.85
C ASP A 841 3.71 -28.79 2.35
N LEU A 842 3.63 -29.84 3.17
CA LEU A 842 3.58 -29.73 4.63
C LEU A 842 4.87 -29.11 5.19
N ALA A 843 6.03 -29.59 4.75
CA ALA A 843 7.32 -29.03 5.14
C ALA A 843 7.47 -27.55 4.74
N THR A 844 6.98 -27.17 3.55
CA THR A 844 6.97 -25.77 3.09
C THR A 844 6.09 -24.91 3.98
N SER A 845 4.88 -25.37 4.31
CA SER A 845 3.95 -24.63 5.19
C SER A 845 4.52 -24.45 6.59
N LYS A 846 5.03 -25.54 7.20
CA LYS A 846 5.66 -25.51 8.53
C LYS A 846 6.88 -24.59 8.55
N GLY A 847 7.78 -24.77 7.58
CA GLY A 847 9.02 -23.97 7.48
C GLY A 847 8.74 -22.48 7.43
N PHE A 848 7.82 -22.05 6.57
CA PHE A 848 7.45 -20.63 6.47
C PHE A 848 6.80 -20.11 7.76
N LEU A 849 5.74 -20.79 8.24
CA LEU A 849 4.93 -20.28 9.35
C LEU A 849 5.72 -20.18 10.67
N ILE A 850 6.71 -21.08 10.88
CA ILE A 850 7.60 -21.02 12.04
C ILE A 850 8.67 -19.94 11.86
N LYS A 851 9.38 -19.95 10.74
CA LYS A 851 10.48 -19.01 10.51
C LYS A 851 10.01 -17.56 10.39
N SER A 852 8.82 -17.31 9.83
CA SER A 852 8.25 -15.96 9.71
C SER A 852 7.93 -15.31 11.06
N ASN A 853 7.90 -16.07 12.17
CA ASN A 853 7.70 -15.52 13.50
C ASN A 853 8.81 -14.53 13.92
N THR A 854 10.02 -14.66 13.36
CA THR A 854 11.12 -13.71 13.61
C THR A 854 10.82 -12.28 13.18
N ARG A 855 9.89 -12.10 12.20
CA ARG A 855 9.45 -10.80 11.69
C ARG A 855 8.15 -10.30 12.32
N ALA A 856 7.56 -11.08 13.23
CA ALA A 856 6.19 -10.84 13.70
C ALA A 856 6.04 -9.51 14.48
N PHE A 857 7.14 -8.97 15.01
CA PHE A 857 7.15 -7.84 15.91
C PHE A 857 8.07 -6.69 15.45
N GLU A 858 8.66 -6.79 14.27
CA GLU A 858 9.67 -5.84 13.76
C GLU A 858 9.14 -4.40 13.67
N THR A 859 7.91 -4.17 13.21
CA THR A 859 7.37 -2.82 13.04
C THR A 859 6.42 -2.42 14.19
N MET A 860 6.31 -1.12 14.47
CA MET A 860 5.32 -0.58 15.42
C MET A 860 3.89 -1.02 15.07
N GLY A 861 3.54 -1.02 13.78
CA GLY A 861 2.24 -1.50 13.31
C GLY A 861 2.02 -3.00 13.57
N ALA A 862 3.07 -3.83 13.53
CA ALA A 862 2.99 -5.25 13.88
C ALA A 862 2.79 -5.44 15.39
N LYS A 863 3.50 -4.67 16.22
CA LYS A 863 3.33 -4.62 17.68
C LYS A 863 1.90 -4.18 18.06
N LEU A 864 1.35 -3.15 17.39
CA LEU A 864 -0.06 -2.74 17.58
C LEU A 864 -1.07 -3.83 17.20
N ARG A 865 -0.85 -4.54 16.08
CA ARG A 865 -1.71 -5.67 15.69
C ARG A 865 -1.65 -6.81 16.72
N MET A 866 -0.49 -7.09 17.30
CA MET A 866 -0.36 -8.06 18.41
C MET A 866 -1.27 -7.67 19.57
N LEU A 867 -1.22 -6.42 20.04
CA LEU A 867 -2.07 -5.93 21.12
C LEU A 867 -3.56 -6.03 20.79
N GLN A 868 -3.94 -5.69 19.54
CA GLN A 868 -5.32 -5.82 19.06
C GLN A 868 -5.79 -7.28 19.05
N ASN A 869 -4.97 -8.21 18.60
CA ASN A 869 -5.30 -9.64 18.61
C ASN A 869 -5.50 -10.15 20.04
N ILE A 870 -4.60 -9.79 20.96
CA ILE A 870 -4.71 -10.14 22.38
C ILE A 870 -6.04 -9.61 22.94
N SER A 871 -6.31 -8.34 22.77
CA SER A 871 -7.46 -7.66 23.36
C SER A 871 -8.80 -8.04 22.72
N ASN A 872 -8.84 -8.30 21.39
CA ASN A 872 -10.09 -8.61 20.68
C ASN A 872 -10.52 -10.06 20.84
N TYR A 873 -9.54 -10.97 20.93
CA TYR A 873 -9.81 -12.42 20.92
C TYR A 873 -9.45 -13.12 22.24
N GLY A 874 -8.99 -12.37 23.25
CA GLY A 874 -8.61 -12.93 24.56
C GLY A 874 -7.39 -13.82 24.50
N LEU A 875 -6.47 -13.56 23.56
CA LEU A 875 -5.25 -14.34 23.42
C LEU A 875 -4.26 -14.00 24.53
N LYS A 876 -3.38 -14.92 24.88
CA LYS A 876 -2.24 -14.68 25.77
C LYS A 876 -1.16 -13.87 25.01
N ALA A 877 -0.28 -13.19 25.74
CA ALA A 877 0.83 -12.45 25.14
C ALA A 877 1.78 -13.36 24.34
N ASP A 878 1.91 -14.64 24.72
CA ASP A 878 2.74 -15.64 24.08
C ASP A 878 2.00 -16.55 23.08
N TYR A 879 0.81 -16.13 22.59
CA TYR A 879 -0.03 -16.91 21.67
C TYR A 879 0.70 -17.41 20.42
N MET A 880 1.80 -16.76 20.03
CA MET A 880 2.64 -17.22 18.92
C MET A 880 3.26 -18.59 19.21
N SER A 881 3.65 -18.86 20.46
CA SER A 881 4.15 -20.17 20.86
C SER A 881 3.08 -21.27 20.73
N ASP A 882 1.83 -20.95 21.09
CA ASP A 882 0.73 -21.91 20.92
C ASP A 882 0.44 -22.17 19.43
N ARG A 883 0.51 -21.14 18.58
CA ARG A 883 0.40 -21.31 17.12
C ARG A 883 1.54 -22.16 16.55
N GLU A 884 2.75 -21.96 17.02
CA GLU A 884 3.89 -22.77 16.60
C GLU A 884 3.71 -24.25 16.97
N LYS A 885 3.19 -24.57 18.16
CA LYS A 885 2.83 -25.94 18.55
C LYS A 885 1.78 -26.52 17.60
N ILE A 886 0.75 -25.75 17.23
CA ILE A 886 -0.27 -26.20 16.27
C ILE A 886 0.39 -26.51 14.92
N VAL A 887 1.25 -25.61 14.40
CA VAL A 887 1.95 -25.82 13.12
C VAL A 887 2.81 -27.08 13.16
N ASN A 888 3.58 -27.28 14.25
CA ASN A 888 4.43 -28.47 14.40
C ASN A 888 3.63 -29.77 14.42
N ASN A 889 2.43 -29.77 15.00
CA ASN A 889 1.55 -30.93 15.12
C ASN A 889 0.63 -31.16 13.91
N MET A 890 0.66 -30.30 12.88
CA MET A 890 -0.13 -30.53 11.66
C MET A 890 0.36 -31.76 10.91
N THR A 891 -0.58 -32.58 10.45
CA THR A 891 -0.34 -33.78 9.63
C THR A 891 -1.05 -33.66 8.27
N ILE A 892 -0.70 -34.50 7.32
CA ILE A 892 -1.37 -34.57 6.00
C ILE A 892 -2.85 -34.91 6.17
N GLU A 893 -3.18 -35.83 7.04
CA GLU A 893 -4.55 -36.27 7.29
C GLU A 893 -5.39 -35.09 7.83
N ARG A 894 -4.80 -34.28 8.74
CA ARG A 894 -5.49 -33.09 9.24
C ARG A 894 -5.70 -32.03 8.15
N ILE A 895 -4.73 -31.83 7.27
CA ILE A 895 -4.86 -30.95 6.11
C ILE A 895 -5.98 -31.43 5.18
N GLN A 896 -6.04 -32.74 4.90
CA GLN A 896 -7.06 -33.34 4.05
C GLN A 896 -8.47 -33.21 4.64
N GLU A 897 -8.61 -33.46 5.95
CA GLU A 897 -9.88 -33.22 6.66
C GLU A 897 -10.35 -31.77 6.52
N LEU A 898 -9.47 -30.79 6.77
CA LEU A 898 -9.80 -29.36 6.66
C LEU A 898 -10.12 -28.96 5.21
N ALA A 899 -9.39 -29.47 4.23
CA ALA A 899 -9.65 -29.24 2.82
C ALA A 899 -11.05 -29.74 2.41
N ASN A 900 -11.37 -30.99 2.76
CA ASN A 900 -12.69 -31.59 2.47
C ASN A 900 -13.83 -30.83 3.16
N LYS A 901 -13.59 -30.25 4.34
CA LYS A 901 -14.59 -29.55 5.12
C LYS A 901 -14.87 -28.13 4.61
N TYR A 902 -13.81 -27.39 4.20
CA TYR A 902 -13.90 -25.94 3.96
C TYR A 902 -13.68 -25.50 2.52
N VAL A 903 -13.14 -26.36 1.64
CA VAL A 903 -12.77 -25.95 0.26
C VAL A 903 -13.41 -26.85 -0.83
N ASP A 904 -14.54 -27.49 -0.53
CA ASP A 904 -15.30 -28.32 -1.50
C ASP A 904 -15.87 -27.44 -2.63
N PRO A 905 -15.42 -27.60 -3.89
CA PRO A 905 -15.88 -26.80 -5.02
C PRO A 905 -17.38 -26.97 -5.35
N ASN A 906 -18.01 -28.02 -4.82
CA ASN A 906 -19.43 -28.30 -5.06
C ASN A 906 -20.37 -27.63 -4.04
N LYS A 907 -19.82 -26.97 -3.01
CA LYS A 907 -20.55 -26.29 -1.93
C LYS A 907 -20.13 -24.83 -1.78
N MET A 908 -19.90 -24.14 -2.89
CA MET A 908 -19.46 -22.75 -2.91
C MET A 908 -20.35 -21.87 -3.77
N ILE A 909 -20.29 -20.58 -3.49
CA ILE A 909 -20.77 -19.51 -4.36
C ILE A 909 -19.67 -19.23 -5.39
N TRP A 910 -20.03 -19.33 -6.68
CA TRP A 910 -19.14 -19.03 -7.80
C TRP A 910 -19.57 -17.70 -8.42
N PHE A 911 -18.96 -16.61 -7.97
CA PHE A 911 -19.35 -15.28 -8.39
C PHE A 911 -18.36 -14.71 -9.41
N VAL A 912 -18.92 -14.20 -10.52
CA VAL A 912 -18.17 -13.56 -11.61
C VAL A 912 -18.75 -12.17 -11.88
N ALA A 913 -17.94 -11.13 -11.87
CA ALA A 913 -18.32 -9.82 -12.39
C ALA A 913 -17.46 -9.51 -13.63
N GLY A 914 -18.11 -9.32 -14.79
CA GLY A 914 -17.42 -9.12 -16.06
C GLY A 914 -18.39 -8.84 -17.20
N ASP A 915 -17.88 -8.87 -18.44
CA ASP A 915 -18.72 -8.61 -19.62
C ASP A 915 -19.64 -9.79 -19.93
N ALA A 916 -20.94 -9.64 -19.59
CA ALA A 916 -21.93 -10.68 -19.76
C ALA A 916 -22.14 -11.05 -21.24
N LYS A 917 -22.02 -10.07 -22.14
CA LYS A 917 -22.17 -10.28 -23.60
C LYS A 917 -21.26 -11.38 -24.12
N THR A 918 -20.02 -11.44 -23.62
CA THR A 918 -19.01 -12.40 -24.08
C THR A 918 -18.86 -13.61 -23.16
N GLN A 919 -19.13 -13.50 -21.85
CA GLN A 919 -18.76 -14.53 -20.88
C GLN A 919 -19.93 -15.27 -20.22
N LEU A 920 -21.10 -14.65 -20.02
CA LEU A 920 -22.20 -15.25 -19.26
C LEU A 920 -22.60 -16.65 -19.77
N LYS A 921 -22.80 -16.79 -21.07
CA LYS A 921 -23.24 -18.09 -21.68
C LYS A 921 -22.18 -19.17 -21.52
N ARG A 922 -20.90 -18.82 -21.52
CA ARG A 922 -19.77 -19.75 -21.38
C ARG A 922 -19.74 -20.41 -19.98
N MET A 923 -20.18 -19.70 -18.94
CA MET A 923 -20.11 -20.17 -17.56
C MET A 923 -20.99 -21.41 -17.28
N VAL A 924 -21.95 -21.76 -18.15
CA VAL A 924 -22.71 -23.03 -18.09
C VAL A 924 -21.75 -24.25 -18.09
N GLN A 925 -20.61 -24.13 -18.77
CA GLN A 925 -19.60 -25.21 -18.90
C GLN A 925 -18.87 -25.52 -17.59
N LEU A 926 -19.08 -24.73 -16.51
CA LEU A 926 -18.59 -25.11 -15.18
C LEU A 926 -19.37 -26.30 -14.59
N GLY A 927 -20.55 -26.66 -15.17
CA GLY A 927 -21.34 -27.83 -14.73
C GLY A 927 -22.15 -27.57 -13.46
N PHE A 928 -22.39 -26.33 -13.06
CA PHE A 928 -23.24 -25.96 -11.92
C PHE A 928 -24.62 -25.44 -12.33
N GLY A 929 -25.04 -25.69 -13.58
CA GLY A 929 -26.30 -25.25 -14.14
C GLY A 929 -26.21 -23.88 -14.83
N LYS A 930 -27.36 -23.29 -15.12
CA LYS A 930 -27.47 -21.98 -15.76
C LYS A 930 -27.03 -20.89 -14.77
N PRO A 931 -26.09 -19.98 -15.16
CA PRO A 931 -25.71 -18.86 -14.32
C PRO A 931 -26.89 -17.93 -14.00
N VAL A 932 -26.90 -17.40 -12.79
CA VAL A 932 -27.89 -16.40 -12.34
C VAL A 932 -27.30 -15.01 -12.58
N LEU A 933 -27.93 -14.24 -13.46
CA LEU A 933 -27.58 -12.84 -13.69
C LEU A 933 -28.17 -11.98 -12.56
N LEU A 934 -27.34 -11.20 -11.85
CA LEU A 934 -27.75 -10.42 -10.66
C LEU A 934 -28.26 -9.02 -11.00
N ASN A 935 -27.76 -8.44 -12.08
CA ASN A 935 -28.20 -7.16 -12.60
C ASN A 935 -28.61 -7.32 -14.07
N GLU A 936 -29.82 -6.98 -14.39
CA GLU A 936 -30.28 -6.82 -15.77
C GLU A 936 -29.91 -5.38 -16.19
N THR A 937 -28.80 -5.21 -16.88
CA THR A 937 -28.61 -4.03 -17.70
C THR A 937 -29.53 -4.20 -18.90
N GLU A 938 -30.48 -3.29 -19.10
CA GLU A 938 -31.24 -3.21 -20.35
C GLU A 938 -30.24 -3.02 -21.50
N ILE A 939 -29.82 -4.12 -22.11
CA ILE A 939 -29.08 -4.07 -23.36
C ILE A 939 -30.13 -3.83 -24.42
N PRO A 940 -30.12 -2.68 -25.13
CA PRO A 940 -30.90 -2.58 -26.36
C PRO A 940 -30.33 -3.64 -27.30
N ILE A 941 -31.04 -4.74 -27.50
CA ILE A 941 -30.74 -5.70 -28.54
C ILE A 941 -31.08 -4.94 -29.85
N LYS A 942 -30.03 -4.38 -30.49
CA LYS A 942 -30.13 -4.07 -31.89
C LYS A 942 -30.00 -5.39 -32.62
N ASP A 943 -31.12 -5.76 -33.27
CA ASP A 943 -31.23 -6.88 -34.22
C ASP A 943 -30.16 -6.84 -35.31
#